data_7fc523fe395e779684c227cf7463fce3
#
_entry.id   7fc523fe395e779684c227cf7463fce3
#
_cell.length_a   1.000
_cell.length_b   1.000
_cell.length_c   1.000
_cell.angle_alpha   90.00
_cell.angle_beta   90.00
_cell.angle_gamma   90.00
#
_symmetry.space_group_name_H-M   'P 1'
#
loop_
_entity.id
_entity.type
_entity.pdbx_description
1 polymer ?
#
loop_
_entity_poly.entity_id
_entity_poly.type
_entity_poly.pdbx_seq_one_letter_code
_entity_poly.pdbx_strand_id
1 'polypeptide(L)'
;VQTTSGSGQPGSGSSVVVRGYGSINSSQSPLYVVDGVPYDGNISAINPNDIETMTVLKDASAGALYGSRGANGVIMITTKKGNSGKVKVNLKANWGVSSRAIPRYETMDEAGYLETIFQSYKNNQIINGGVSPELAGVAALEAMKSGSTAMLGQNEQYNPFNYSITELIDPVTGKVRSDAKLRYSEDWMDEALKSNPLRQEYVASFSGGSDKTKYMFSLGYLDEEGLLKTTKFNRYNGRLNIDSEVTNWLKAGMSANYSRNESNTAVENSSGSSNVWYSAQLMAPIFPVFEKDANGATVYDNLGNAVFDYGKNRPAGASSEWNTIATLYDDMYSTQSDNLSGRVYAELGDLKNTFLQGLKFSVNYGFDLINSAGATYYNPYNGNSVAVKGTIQKATARTFSYTFNQLLTYDRKFGDHHFEALVGHEFYKYRYDYLSATKTGFPFGGLYELDAATTITGASSYQNNYAVQSVLSRLNYDFADKYYLSASFRTDGSSRFYKDNRWGKFWSVGGNWRISHESFMSDITWINNLSLKASYGVQGNDAILNGTKQNFYAWQSFYDLGYANSSMSGAAVTSLENKELKWEKNANLNIGIEAKLFDRVSATIEWYQRKTTDMLMSFPMATSLGFDGYNKNVGSMRNTGIDLTLGIDIFKDTPFTWNLTLLGSTIKNKVLQLADKPEIISGSYIIREGETLYSFYTATAAGVDPATGEQLYWAWDTDENGVKGKKYITNDMAKATACKEIQGSRIPDLYGSINNTFKYKGFDLSILCTYSIGGKVLDGIYNTLLYGNYVGQAKSKMLERAWKNPGDITDIPRIEIGKSYIVTDNSLIDASYFAIKNIALGYSLPSKWMKSIGFDSARLTATADNVVLFNHLKGMDPQYNFTGGTDFGYVPVRTISFGIDITF
;
A
#
# COMPACT_ATOMS: atom_id res chain seq x y z
N VAL A 1 -15.01 -0.18 0.94
CA VAL A 1 -13.62 -0.64 1.11
C VAL A 1 -12.74 0.08 0.12
N GLN A 2 -11.65 0.67 0.58
CA GLN A 2 -10.61 1.26 -0.27
C GLN A 2 -9.39 0.34 -0.27
N THR A 3 -8.77 0.18 -1.43
CA THR A 3 -7.52 -0.54 -1.59
C THR A 3 -6.50 0.37 -2.28
N THR A 4 -5.24 0.28 -1.88
CA THR A 4 -4.16 0.89 -2.64
C THR A 4 -3.80 0.00 -3.83
N SER A 5 -3.19 0.57 -4.87
CA SER A 5 -2.53 -0.23 -5.91
C SER A 5 -1.32 -0.97 -5.33
N GLY A 6 -0.82 -0.49 -4.20
CA GLY A 6 0.38 -1.00 -3.57
C GLY A 6 1.64 -0.83 -4.44
N SER A 7 2.72 -1.45 -4.01
CA SER A 7 3.91 -1.59 -4.82
C SER A 7 3.65 -2.58 -5.96
N GLY A 8 4.11 -2.25 -7.19
CA GLY A 8 4.13 -3.19 -8.32
C GLY A 8 5.25 -4.25 -8.22
N GLN A 9 6.05 -4.22 -7.15
CA GLN A 9 7.12 -5.18 -6.91
C GLN A 9 6.54 -6.60 -6.74
N PRO A 10 7.09 -7.62 -7.41
CA PRO A 10 6.59 -8.98 -7.33
C PRO A 10 6.45 -9.47 -5.88
N GLY A 11 5.33 -10.13 -5.57
CA GLY A 11 5.05 -10.63 -4.22
C GLY A 11 4.56 -9.58 -3.22
N SER A 12 4.49 -8.30 -3.60
CA SER A 12 3.95 -7.24 -2.75
C SER A 12 2.43 -7.35 -2.60
N GLY A 13 1.92 -6.92 -1.44
CA GLY A 13 0.48 -6.84 -1.16
C GLY A 13 -0.05 -5.41 -1.27
N SER A 14 -1.37 -5.28 -1.43
CA SER A 14 -2.06 -3.99 -1.32
C SER A 14 -2.55 -3.75 0.10
N SER A 15 -2.60 -2.48 0.52
CA SER A 15 -3.22 -2.09 1.77
C SER A 15 -4.73 -1.91 1.61
N VAL A 16 -5.47 -2.26 2.65
CA VAL A 16 -6.94 -2.20 2.66
C VAL A 16 -7.41 -1.34 3.83
N VAL A 17 -8.36 -0.44 3.58
CA VAL A 17 -9.02 0.36 4.61
C VAL A 17 -10.54 0.22 4.48
N VAL A 18 -11.22 -0.01 5.60
CA VAL A 18 -12.67 -0.17 5.66
C VAL A 18 -13.31 1.06 6.30
N ARG A 19 -14.18 1.77 5.54
CA ARG A 19 -14.91 2.96 6.02
C ARG A 19 -14.02 4.07 6.59
N GLY A 20 -12.87 4.29 5.93
CA GLY A 20 -11.94 5.38 6.28
C GLY A 20 -11.03 5.08 7.47
N TYR A 21 -10.28 6.08 7.84
CA TYR A 21 -9.23 6.00 8.85
C TYR A 21 -9.83 5.95 10.25
N GLY A 22 -9.45 4.96 11.03
CA GLY A 22 -9.98 4.74 12.38
C GLY A 22 -9.19 5.42 13.48
N SER A 23 -7.90 5.72 13.25
CA SER A 23 -7.02 6.29 14.27
C SER A 23 -5.88 7.08 13.61
N ILE A 24 -5.19 7.90 14.41
CA ILE A 24 -4.01 8.68 13.97
C ILE A 24 -2.73 7.85 14.16
N ASN A 25 -2.58 7.15 15.29
CA ASN A 25 -1.33 6.48 15.68
C ASN A 25 -1.54 5.00 16.05
N SER A 26 -2.65 4.40 15.61
CA SER A 26 -2.90 2.96 15.78
C SER A 26 -3.04 2.29 14.42
N SER A 27 -2.83 0.97 14.39
CA SER A 27 -3.01 0.19 13.17
C SER A 27 -4.41 0.38 12.58
N GLN A 28 -4.48 0.53 11.27
CA GLN A 28 -5.71 0.72 10.50
C GLN A 28 -6.04 -0.51 9.64
N SER A 29 -5.18 -1.52 9.66
CA SER A 29 -5.35 -2.74 8.87
C SER A 29 -6.53 -3.56 9.37
N PRO A 30 -7.37 -4.09 8.48
CA PRO A 30 -8.43 -5.02 8.84
C PRO A 30 -7.85 -6.34 9.34
N LEU A 31 -8.62 -7.07 10.14
CA LEU A 31 -8.28 -8.43 10.53
C LEU A 31 -8.58 -9.39 9.38
N TYR A 32 -7.61 -10.21 9.02
CA TYR A 32 -7.87 -11.36 8.14
C TYR A 32 -8.27 -12.58 8.98
N VAL A 33 -9.33 -13.26 8.54
CA VAL A 33 -9.83 -14.48 9.14
C VAL A 33 -9.89 -15.55 8.06
N VAL A 34 -9.15 -16.63 8.23
CA VAL A 34 -9.11 -17.73 7.27
C VAL A 34 -9.78 -18.96 7.89
N ASP A 35 -10.80 -19.46 7.23
CA ASP A 35 -11.59 -20.61 7.70
C ASP A 35 -12.04 -20.49 9.16
N GLY A 36 -12.48 -19.27 9.53
CA GLY A 36 -13.05 -18.96 10.85
C GLY A 36 -12.05 -18.61 11.96
N VAL A 37 -10.75 -18.63 11.71
CA VAL A 37 -9.70 -18.31 12.68
C VAL A 37 -8.88 -17.11 12.23
N PRO A 38 -8.51 -16.16 13.11
CA PRO A 38 -7.60 -15.07 12.81
C PRO A 38 -6.29 -15.57 12.18
N TYR A 39 -5.83 -14.84 11.17
CA TYR A 39 -4.64 -15.17 10.40
C TYR A 39 -3.61 -14.03 10.52
N ASP A 40 -2.41 -14.35 10.97
CA ASP A 40 -1.32 -13.39 11.17
C ASP A 40 -0.26 -13.43 10.06
N GLY A 41 -0.40 -14.33 9.11
CA GLY A 41 0.49 -14.44 7.95
C GLY A 41 0.26 -13.36 6.90
N ASN A 42 1.19 -13.24 5.96
CA ASN A 42 1.00 -12.39 4.80
C ASN A 42 -0.06 -13.02 3.87
N ILE A 43 -1.02 -12.23 3.42
CA ILE A 43 -2.07 -12.71 2.51
C ILE A 43 -1.49 -13.24 1.18
N SER A 44 -0.33 -12.76 0.73
CA SER A 44 0.37 -13.26 -0.45
C SER A 44 0.86 -14.72 -0.32
N ALA A 45 0.91 -15.24 0.91
CA ALA A 45 1.24 -16.65 1.19
C ALA A 45 0.06 -17.60 0.89
N ILE A 46 -1.16 -17.07 0.73
CA ILE A 46 -2.35 -17.83 0.36
C ILE A 46 -2.51 -17.79 -1.15
N ASN A 47 -2.62 -18.98 -1.77
CA ASN A 47 -2.90 -19.04 -3.20
C ASN A 47 -4.33 -18.58 -3.49
N PRO A 48 -4.56 -17.53 -4.32
CA PRO A 48 -5.90 -17.08 -4.67
C PRO A 48 -6.78 -18.19 -5.30
N ASN A 49 -6.16 -19.17 -5.97
CA ASN A 49 -6.89 -20.30 -6.55
C ASN A 49 -7.49 -21.24 -5.51
N ASP A 50 -7.03 -21.20 -4.25
CA ASP A 50 -7.57 -21.98 -3.13
C ASP A 50 -8.72 -21.25 -2.41
N ILE A 51 -8.97 -19.97 -2.73
CA ILE A 51 -10.05 -19.19 -2.12
C ILE A 51 -11.38 -19.52 -2.82
N GLU A 52 -12.41 -19.81 -2.02
CA GLU A 52 -13.78 -19.95 -2.48
C GLU A 52 -14.55 -18.64 -2.41
N THR A 53 -14.49 -17.95 -1.24
CA THR A 53 -15.16 -16.66 -1.04
C THR A 53 -14.32 -15.72 -0.20
N MET A 54 -14.49 -14.42 -0.46
CA MET A 54 -13.96 -13.36 0.38
C MET A 54 -15.10 -12.40 0.74
N THR A 55 -15.32 -12.19 2.05
CA THR A 55 -16.39 -11.34 2.57
C THR A 55 -15.82 -10.29 3.50
N VAL A 56 -16.26 -9.05 3.38
CA VAL A 56 -15.83 -7.96 4.25
C VAL A 56 -16.94 -7.61 5.25
N LEU A 57 -16.67 -7.81 6.54
CA LEU A 57 -17.54 -7.40 7.62
C LEU A 57 -17.23 -5.96 7.99
N LYS A 58 -18.17 -5.06 7.73
CA LYS A 58 -17.97 -3.60 7.86
C LYS A 58 -18.58 -3.02 9.12
N ASP A 59 -19.58 -3.69 9.71
CA ASP A 59 -20.31 -3.20 10.87
C ASP A 59 -19.89 -3.88 12.17
N ALA A 60 -20.25 -3.24 13.30
CA ALA A 60 -19.88 -3.74 14.61
C ALA A 60 -20.62 -5.04 14.98
N SER A 61 -21.84 -5.26 14.49
CA SER A 61 -22.61 -6.47 14.84
C SER A 61 -22.02 -7.71 14.17
N ALA A 62 -21.61 -7.58 12.90
CA ALA A 62 -20.94 -8.65 12.18
C ALA A 62 -19.50 -8.88 12.68
N GLY A 63 -18.78 -7.83 13.04
CA GLY A 63 -17.40 -7.89 13.55
C GLY A 63 -17.25 -8.24 15.04
N ALA A 64 -18.34 -8.25 15.81
CA ALA A 64 -18.29 -8.36 17.27
C ALA A 64 -17.65 -9.67 17.78
N LEU A 65 -17.79 -10.77 17.07
CA LEU A 65 -17.16 -12.05 17.42
C LEU A 65 -15.64 -12.00 17.41
N TYR A 66 -15.05 -11.12 16.57
CA TYR A 66 -13.60 -10.98 16.43
C TYR A 66 -13.00 -9.94 17.37
N GLY A 67 -13.85 -9.30 18.19
CA GLY A 67 -13.47 -8.42 19.29
C GLY A 67 -12.62 -7.23 18.86
N SER A 68 -11.64 -6.93 19.69
CA SER A 68 -10.71 -5.82 19.51
C SER A 68 -9.91 -5.88 18.20
N ARG A 69 -9.59 -7.06 17.75
CA ARG A 69 -8.84 -7.24 16.50
C ARG A 69 -9.67 -6.90 15.24
N GLY A 70 -11.02 -6.93 15.36
CA GLY A 70 -11.96 -6.59 14.29
C GLY A 70 -12.33 -5.10 14.19
N ALA A 71 -11.76 -4.22 15.01
CA ALA A 71 -12.15 -2.80 15.09
C ALA A 71 -11.99 -2.01 13.77
N ASN A 72 -11.09 -2.43 12.90
CA ASN A 72 -10.85 -1.84 11.58
C ASN A 72 -11.57 -2.57 10.44
N GLY A 73 -12.54 -3.44 10.77
CA GLY A 73 -13.20 -4.34 9.85
C GLY A 73 -12.54 -5.72 9.82
N VAL A 74 -13.27 -6.69 9.28
CA VAL A 74 -12.80 -8.08 9.16
C VAL A 74 -12.94 -8.54 7.72
N ILE A 75 -11.89 -9.13 7.18
CA ILE A 75 -11.90 -9.78 5.87
C ILE A 75 -11.91 -11.28 6.10
N MET A 76 -13.06 -11.90 5.86
CA MET A 76 -13.23 -13.34 5.96
C MET A 76 -12.88 -14.01 4.66
N ILE A 77 -11.97 -14.96 4.72
CA ILE A 77 -11.56 -15.81 3.60
C ILE A 77 -11.99 -17.22 3.90
N THR A 78 -12.86 -17.75 3.06
CA THR A 78 -13.23 -19.18 3.08
C THR A 78 -12.50 -19.89 1.97
N THR A 79 -11.82 -20.97 2.30
CA THR A 79 -11.08 -21.74 1.31
C THR A 79 -11.89 -22.87 0.74
N LYS A 80 -11.53 -23.34 -0.46
CA LYS A 80 -12.18 -24.45 -1.13
C LYS A 80 -12.14 -25.71 -0.29
N LYS A 81 -13.27 -26.42 -0.25
CA LYS A 81 -13.47 -27.68 0.47
C LYS A 81 -13.66 -28.84 -0.48
N GLY A 82 -13.49 -30.05 0.02
CA GLY A 82 -13.85 -31.26 -0.73
C GLY A 82 -15.35 -31.41 -0.92
N ASN A 83 -15.74 -32.10 -1.95
CA ASN A 83 -17.12 -32.48 -2.26
C ASN A 83 -17.30 -33.98 -2.12
N SER A 84 -18.52 -34.45 -1.79
CA SER A 84 -18.83 -35.89 -1.86
C SER A 84 -18.83 -36.36 -3.31
N GLY A 85 -18.39 -37.62 -3.56
CA GLY A 85 -18.34 -38.21 -4.86
C GLY A 85 -16.95 -38.65 -5.30
N LYS A 86 -16.80 -38.94 -6.58
CA LYS A 86 -15.52 -39.36 -7.18
C LYS A 86 -14.47 -38.26 -7.03
N VAL A 87 -13.24 -38.68 -6.98
CA VAL A 87 -12.09 -37.76 -7.00
C VAL A 87 -12.11 -36.97 -8.29
N LYS A 88 -12.05 -35.65 -8.16
CA LYS A 88 -11.84 -34.73 -9.29
C LYS A 88 -10.43 -34.18 -9.21
N VAL A 89 -9.76 -34.19 -10.33
CA VAL A 89 -8.44 -33.57 -10.51
C VAL A 89 -8.63 -32.32 -11.37
N ASN A 90 -8.18 -31.19 -10.86
CA ASN A 90 -8.18 -29.94 -11.63
C ASN A 90 -6.74 -29.47 -11.81
N LEU A 91 -6.36 -29.20 -13.05
CA LEU A 91 -5.07 -28.64 -13.44
C LEU A 91 -5.28 -27.27 -14.06
N LYS A 92 -4.58 -26.28 -13.53
CA LYS A 92 -4.61 -24.91 -14.03
C LYS A 92 -3.21 -24.45 -14.36
N ALA A 93 -3.03 -23.87 -15.53
CA ALA A 93 -1.80 -23.19 -15.93
C ALA A 93 -2.14 -21.79 -16.45
N ASN A 94 -1.32 -20.81 -16.07
CA ASN A 94 -1.49 -19.42 -16.46
C ASN A 94 -0.13 -18.80 -16.82
N TRP A 95 -0.01 -18.15 -17.96
CA TRP A 95 1.16 -17.46 -18.45
C TRP A 95 0.84 -16.02 -18.74
N GLY A 96 1.63 -15.11 -18.21
CA GLY A 96 1.43 -13.66 -18.37
C GLY A 96 2.72 -12.96 -18.76
N VAL A 97 2.55 -11.85 -19.45
CA VAL A 97 3.62 -10.92 -19.78
C VAL A 97 3.29 -9.57 -19.15
N SER A 98 4.28 -8.99 -18.48
CA SER A 98 4.07 -7.78 -17.71
C SER A 98 4.71 -6.56 -18.39
N SER A 99 4.15 -5.39 -18.13
CA SER A 99 4.65 -4.10 -18.60
C SER A 99 4.25 -2.99 -17.61
N ARG A 100 4.84 -1.81 -17.75
CA ARG A 100 4.47 -0.65 -16.95
C ARG A 100 3.00 -0.25 -17.20
N ALA A 101 2.20 -0.06 -16.15
CA ALA A 101 0.78 0.26 -16.28
C ALA A 101 0.50 1.76 -16.44
N ILE A 102 1.43 2.63 -16.01
CA ILE A 102 1.29 4.09 -16.08
C ILE A 102 2.36 4.70 -16.99
N PRO A 103 2.08 5.82 -17.66
CA PRO A 103 3.09 6.52 -18.47
C PRO A 103 4.24 7.05 -17.59
N ARG A 104 5.34 7.45 -18.23
CA ARG A 104 6.46 8.14 -17.57
C ARG A 104 6.15 9.62 -17.38
N TYR A 105 6.90 10.26 -16.49
CA TYR A 105 6.95 11.71 -16.46
C TYR A 105 7.52 12.24 -17.78
N GLU A 106 6.99 13.37 -18.23
CA GLU A 106 7.49 14.04 -19.42
C GLU A 106 8.70 14.91 -19.05
N THR A 107 9.88 14.45 -19.42
CA THR A 107 11.16 15.13 -19.20
C THR A 107 11.73 15.64 -20.50
N MET A 108 12.63 16.63 -20.42
CA MET A 108 13.40 17.14 -21.55
C MET A 108 14.40 16.10 -22.04
N ASP A 109 14.67 16.14 -23.33
CA ASP A 109 15.81 15.48 -23.97
C ASP A 109 17.12 16.20 -23.65
N GLU A 110 18.25 15.72 -24.18
CA GLU A 110 19.59 16.26 -23.95
C GLU A 110 19.71 17.73 -24.36
N ALA A 111 19.14 18.09 -25.49
CA ALA A 111 19.20 19.48 -26.00
C ALA A 111 18.35 20.42 -25.16
N GLY A 112 17.09 20.06 -24.91
CA GLY A 112 16.17 20.83 -24.07
C GLY A 112 16.66 20.97 -22.63
N TYR A 113 17.29 19.92 -22.10
CA TYR A 113 17.93 19.95 -20.79
C TYR A 113 19.07 20.97 -20.74
N LEU A 114 20.00 20.91 -21.70
CA LEU A 114 21.14 21.84 -21.75
C LEU A 114 20.70 23.30 -21.93
N GLU A 115 19.70 23.57 -22.79
CA GLU A 115 19.11 24.89 -22.96
C GLU A 115 18.47 25.42 -21.67
N THR A 116 17.78 24.53 -20.94
CA THR A 116 17.13 24.87 -19.66
C THR A 116 18.18 25.18 -18.58
N ILE A 117 19.23 24.37 -18.51
CA ILE A 117 20.31 24.61 -17.55
C ILE A 117 21.08 25.87 -17.91
N PHE A 118 21.38 26.12 -19.21
CA PHE A 118 21.96 27.37 -19.64
C PHE A 118 21.13 28.58 -19.18
N GLN A 119 19.80 28.55 -19.36
CA GLN A 119 18.92 29.61 -18.88
C GLN A 119 19.01 29.79 -17.36
N SER A 120 19.14 28.69 -16.62
CA SER A 120 19.30 28.71 -15.16
C SER A 120 20.59 29.41 -14.72
N TYR A 121 21.70 29.13 -15.40
CA TYR A 121 23.00 29.83 -15.18
C TYR A 121 22.92 31.27 -15.60
N LYS A 122 22.35 31.58 -16.77
CA LYS A 122 22.17 32.93 -17.28
C LYS A 122 21.38 33.81 -16.26
N ASN A 123 20.27 33.30 -15.75
CA ASN A 123 19.49 34.00 -14.73
C ASN A 123 20.32 34.25 -13.46
N ASN A 124 21.09 33.26 -13.01
CA ASN A 124 21.96 33.43 -11.85
C ASN A 124 23.05 34.48 -12.07
N GLN A 125 23.68 34.54 -13.28
CA GLN A 125 24.66 35.55 -13.59
C GLN A 125 24.08 36.97 -13.60
N ILE A 126 22.85 37.13 -14.07
CA ILE A 126 22.16 38.46 -14.05
C ILE A 126 21.84 38.87 -12.62
N ILE A 127 21.25 37.96 -11.84
CA ILE A 127 20.63 38.29 -10.56
C ILE A 127 21.66 38.34 -9.42
N ASN A 128 22.48 37.30 -9.31
CA ASN A 128 23.46 37.17 -8.23
C ASN A 128 24.85 37.64 -8.66
N GLY A 129 25.21 37.45 -9.92
CA GLY A 129 26.49 37.88 -10.47
C GLY A 129 26.55 39.34 -10.88
N GLY A 130 25.41 40.03 -11.00
CA GLY A 130 25.36 41.44 -11.45
C GLY A 130 25.84 41.64 -12.90
N VAL A 131 25.86 40.60 -13.72
CA VAL A 131 26.30 40.64 -15.10
C VAL A 131 25.17 41.24 -15.95
N SER A 132 25.53 42.12 -16.86
CA SER A 132 24.53 42.69 -17.80
C SER A 132 23.89 41.61 -18.65
N PRO A 133 22.60 41.75 -19.05
CA PRO A 133 21.88 40.75 -19.85
C PRO A 133 22.59 40.38 -21.14
N GLU A 134 23.32 41.31 -21.76
CA GLU A 134 24.08 41.12 -23.02
C GLU A 134 25.28 40.19 -22.83
N LEU A 135 25.93 40.25 -21.68
CA LEU A 135 27.12 39.45 -21.36
C LEU A 135 26.77 38.17 -20.60
N ALA A 136 25.58 38.08 -20.02
CA ALA A 136 25.19 37.00 -19.13
C ALA A 136 25.18 35.62 -19.79
N GLY A 137 24.90 35.54 -21.08
CA GLY A 137 24.94 34.29 -21.85
C GLY A 137 26.36 33.71 -21.96
N VAL A 138 27.37 34.58 -22.27
CA VAL A 138 28.76 34.15 -22.32
C VAL A 138 29.25 33.76 -20.93
N ALA A 139 28.91 34.52 -19.87
CA ALA A 139 29.25 34.20 -18.50
C ALA A 139 28.61 32.89 -18.02
N ALA A 140 27.39 32.59 -18.46
CA ALA A 140 26.70 31.34 -18.18
C ALA A 140 27.43 30.12 -18.77
N LEU A 141 27.88 30.21 -20.05
CA LEU A 141 28.62 29.12 -20.71
C LEU A 141 29.94 28.85 -20.00
N GLU A 142 30.67 29.89 -19.60
CA GLU A 142 31.90 29.73 -18.82
C GLU A 142 31.65 29.10 -17.44
N ALA A 143 30.57 29.48 -16.77
CA ALA A 143 30.17 28.89 -15.50
C ALA A 143 29.70 27.41 -15.63
N MET A 144 29.07 27.03 -16.74
CA MET A 144 28.72 25.65 -17.04
C MET A 144 29.95 24.78 -17.31
N LYS A 145 31.02 25.35 -17.82
CA LYS A 145 32.25 24.66 -18.22
C LYS A 145 33.21 24.45 -17.03
N SER A 146 33.28 25.41 -16.12
CA SER A 146 34.36 25.49 -15.15
C SER A 146 33.87 25.69 -13.71
N GLY A 147 34.72 25.34 -12.74
CA GLY A 147 34.48 25.51 -11.31
C GLY A 147 33.76 24.31 -10.63
N SER A 148 33.38 24.50 -9.39
CA SER A 148 32.68 23.49 -8.58
C SER A 148 31.27 23.15 -9.09
N THR A 149 30.77 23.95 -10.02
CA THR A 149 29.45 23.77 -10.67
C THR A 149 29.54 23.29 -12.10
N ALA A 150 30.73 22.92 -12.58
CA ALA A 150 30.90 22.37 -13.93
C ALA A 150 30.00 21.18 -14.18
N MET A 151 28.96 21.34 -14.99
CA MET A 151 27.91 20.36 -15.14
C MET A 151 28.28 19.18 -16.03
N LEU A 152 29.26 19.38 -16.93
CA LEU A 152 29.67 18.37 -17.92
C LEU A 152 30.83 17.48 -17.42
N GLY A 153 31.23 17.61 -16.15
CA GLY A 153 32.41 16.93 -15.61
C GLY A 153 33.73 17.49 -16.12
N GLN A 154 34.83 16.80 -15.78
CA GLN A 154 36.16 17.21 -16.23
C GLN A 154 36.27 17.07 -17.77
N ASN A 155 36.81 18.09 -18.39
CA ASN A 155 37.03 18.14 -19.86
C ASN A 155 35.75 17.87 -20.68
N GLU A 156 34.61 18.27 -20.14
CA GLU A 156 33.30 18.03 -20.76
C GLU A 156 33.01 16.52 -21.01
N GLN A 157 33.46 15.63 -20.15
CA GLN A 157 33.29 14.18 -20.27
C GLN A 157 31.83 13.78 -20.48
N TYR A 158 30.90 14.50 -19.90
CA TYR A 158 29.44 14.23 -19.96
C TYR A 158 28.73 15.11 -21.01
N ASN A 159 29.46 15.65 -21.97
CA ASN A 159 28.85 16.34 -23.08
C ASN A 159 28.40 15.33 -24.14
N PRO A 160 27.09 15.14 -24.37
CA PRO A 160 26.59 14.13 -25.31
C PRO A 160 26.69 14.58 -26.77
N PHE A 161 27.15 15.82 -27.05
CA PHE A 161 27.21 16.36 -28.39
C PHE A 161 28.65 16.43 -28.95
N ASN A 162 28.74 16.59 -30.26
CA ASN A 162 30.00 16.68 -31.03
C ASN A 162 30.68 18.05 -31.00
N TYR A 163 30.11 19.03 -30.28
CA TYR A 163 30.68 20.38 -30.10
C TYR A 163 30.94 20.62 -28.60
N SER A 164 31.98 21.47 -28.30
CA SER A 164 32.17 21.95 -26.94
C SER A 164 30.99 22.81 -26.49
N ILE A 165 30.73 22.91 -25.18
CA ILE A 165 29.54 23.62 -24.68
C ILE A 165 29.48 25.08 -25.12
N THR A 166 30.64 25.72 -25.26
CA THR A 166 30.76 27.12 -25.70
C THR A 166 30.47 27.31 -27.19
N GLU A 167 30.60 26.25 -28.00
CA GLU A 167 30.26 26.24 -29.41
C GLU A 167 28.87 25.64 -29.65
N LEU A 168 28.41 24.83 -28.74
CA LEU A 168 27.15 24.08 -28.81
C LEU A 168 25.94 24.98 -28.63
N ILE A 169 25.98 25.88 -27.64
CA ILE A 169 24.86 26.76 -27.30
C ILE A 169 25.14 28.18 -27.69
N ASP A 170 24.25 28.79 -28.48
CA ASP A 170 24.29 30.19 -28.80
C ASP A 170 24.08 31.06 -27.54
N PRO A 171 25.02 31.91 -27.14
CA PRO A 171 24.95 32.68 -25.91
C PRO A 171 23.83 33.73 -25.90
N VAL A 172 23.32 34.12 -27.06
CA VAL A 172 22.25 35.10 -27.20
C VAL A 172 20.87 34.42 -27.08
N THR A 173 20.66 33.41 -27.90
CA THR A 173 19.37 32.70 -28.01
C THR A 173 19.19 31.60 -26.96
N GLY A 174 20.30 31.10 -26.43
CA GLY A 174 20.31 29.96 -25.51
C GLY A 174 19.93 28.61 -26.15
N LYS A 175 19.96 28.55 -27.48
CA LYS A 175 19.59 27.36 -28.25
C LYS A 175 20.78 26.54 -28.63
N VAL A 176 20.62 25.21 -28.55
CA VAL A 176 21.57 24.26 -29.15
C VAL A 176 21.57 24.45 -30.66
N ARG A 177 22.76 24.50 -31.25
CA ARG A 177 22.91 24.68 -32.72
C ARG A 177 22.25 23.51 -33.47
N SER A 178 21.63 23.83 -34.58
CA SER A 178 20.81 22.90 -35.38
C SER A 178 21.60 21.78 -36.09
N ASP A 179 22.93 21.95 -36.25
CA ASP A 179 23.82 20.97 -36.85
C ASP A 179 24.54 20.08 -35.81
N ALA A 180 24.27 20.28 -34.52
CA ALA A 180 24.78 19.42 -33.44
C ALA A 180 24.27 17.99 -33.58
N LYS A 181 25.16 17.04 -33.36
CA LYS A 181 24.84 15.60 -33.37
C LYS A 181 25.15 14.98 -32.03
N LEU A 182 24.24 14.15 -31.55
CA LEU A 182 24.48 13.34 -30.37
C LEU A 182 25.55 12.29 -30.66
N ARG A 183 26.52 12.15 -29.76
CA ARG A 183 27.49 11.05 -29.70
C ARG A 183 26.93 9.85 -28.96
N TYR A 184 26.07 10.09 -27.93
CA TYR A 184 25.33 9.06 -27.20
C TYR A 184 24.02 9.64 -26.68
N SER A 185 23.07 8.76 -26.44
CA SER A 185 21.83 9.01 -25.71
C SER A 185 21.41 7.71 -25.01
N GLU A 186 21.15 7.75 -23.73
CA GLU A 186 20.73 6.60 -22.94
C GLU A 186 19.61 6.98 -21.98
N ASP A 187 18.56 6.17 -21.98
CA ASP A 187 17.45 6.33 -21.03
C ASP A 187 17.64 5.40 -19.82
N TRP A 188 17.91 6.00 -18.67
CA TRP A 188 18.13 5.26 -17.41
C TRP A 188 16.96 4.34 -17.03
N MET A 189 15.74 4.74 -17.33
CA MET A 189 14.59 3.93 -17.00
C MET A 189 14.45 2.74 -17.95
N ASP A 190 14.76 2.91 -19.25
CA ASP A 190 14.78 1.80 -20.21
C ASP A 190 15.88 0.79 -19.86
N GLU A 191 17.03 1.30 -19.42
CA GLU A 191 18.14 0.43 -18.97
C GLU A 191 17.81 -0.31 -17.67
N ALA A 192 16.97 0.24 -16.81
CA ALA A 192 16.53 -0.41 -15.58
C ALA A 192 15.51 -1.52 -15.81
N LEU A 193 14.68 -1.40 -16.86
CA LEU A 193 13.52 -2.25 -17.06
C LEU A 193 13.86 -3.51 -17.88
N LYS A 194 13.17 -4.60 -17.54
CA LYS A 194 13.08 -5.79 -18.39
C LYS A 194 12.07 -5.56 -19.51
N SER A 195 12.39 -6.07 -20.69
CA SER A 195 11.42 -6.20 -21.78
C SER A 195 10.57 -7.44 -21.55
N ASN A 196 9.26 -7.24 -21.33
CA ASN A 196 8.27 -8.30 -21.21
C ASN A 196 8.57 -9.36 -20.12
N PRO A 197 8.74 -8.97 -18.84
CA PRO A 197 8.95 -9.93 -17.76
C PRO A 197 7.80 -10.93 -17.68
N LEU A 198 8.15 -12.19 -17.45
CA LEU A 198 7.26 -13.33 -17.52
C LEU A 198 6.65 -13.65 -16.15
N ARG A 199 5.38 -13.99 -16.13
CA ARG A 199 4.67 -14.55 -14.98
C ARG A 199 4.11 -15.92 -15.35
N GLN A 200 4.39 -16.93 -14.54
CA GLN A 200 3.93 -18.29 -14.74
C GLN A 200 3.31 -18.83 -13.46
N GLU A 201 2.13 -19.44 -13.55
CA GLU A 201 1.46 -20.03 -12.41
C GLU A 201 0.86 -21.40 -12.78
N TYR A 202 1.13 -22.40 -11.96
CA TYR A 202 0.63 -23.77 -12.12
C TYR A 202 -0.03 -24.21 -10.84
N VAL A 203 -1.23 -24.78 -10.92
CA VAL A 203 -1.97 -25.29 -9.77
C VAL A 203 -2.56 -26.65 -10.12
N ALA A 204 -2.31 -27.62 -9.25
CA ALA A 204 -2.96 -28.93 -9.30
C ALA A 204 -3.80 -29.12 -8.05
N SER A 205 -5.08 -29.39 -8.17
CA SER A 205 -5.95 -29.65 -7.04
C SER A 205 -6.73 -30.97 -7.19
N PHE A 206 -6.93 -31.62 -6.07
CA PHE A 206 -7.60 -32.91 -5.94
C PHE A 206 -8.71 -32.77 -4.91
N SER A 207 -9.92 -33.05 -5.25
CA SER A 207 -11.06 -32.96 -4.33
C SER A 207 -11.96 -34.19 -4.48
N GLY A 208 -12.47 -34.67 -3.35
CA GLY A 208 -13.36 -35.82 -3.34
C GLY A 208 -13.80 -36.18 -1.92
N GLY A 209 -14.48 -37.31 -1.81
CA GLY A 209 -14.89 -37.82 -0.51
C GLY A 209 -16.15 -38.64 -0.54
N SER A 210 -16.53 -39.13 0.62
CA SER A 210 -17.84 -39.75 0.91
C SER A 210 -18.81 -38.71 1.47
N ASP A 211 -20.03 -39.11 1.76
CA ASP A 211 -21.01 -38.28 2.47
C ASP A 211 -20.52 -37.87 3.86
N LYS A 212 -19.67 -38.67 4.47
CA LYS A 212 -19.16 -38.45 5.83
C LYS A 212 -17.81 -37.74 5.88
N THR A 213 -16.92 -38.01 4.94
CA THR A 213 -15.58 -37.40 4.92
C THR A 213 -15.28 -36.82 3.57
N LYS A 214 -14.94 -35.53 3.55
CA LYS A 214 -14.58 -34.76 2.36
C LYS A 214 -13.17 -34.25 2.50
N TYR A 215 -12.42 -34.24 1.39
CA TYR A 215 -11.06 -33.73 1.39
C TYR A 215 -10.77 -32.92 0.11
N MET A 216 -9.87 -31.96 0.25
CA MET A 216 -9.30 -31.19 -0.83
C MET A 216 -7.79 -31.03 -0.57
N PHE A 217 -7.02 -31.27 -1.59
CA PHE A 217 -5.57 -31.06 -1.57
C PHE A 217 -5.18 -30.24 -2.81
N SER A 218 -4.35 -29.24 -2.65
CA SER A 218 -3.79 -28.45 -3.76
C SER A 218 -2.30 -28.26 -3.64
N LEU A 219 -1.63 -28.18 -4.79
CA LEU A 219 -0.25 -27.79 -4.95
C LEU A 219 -0.18 -26.66 -5.95
N GLY A 220 0.61 -25.64 -5.67
CA GLY A 220 0.78 -24.48 -6.53
C GLY A 220 2.23 -24.04 -6.64
N TYR A 221 2.58 -23.53 -7.81
CA TYR A 221 3.85 -22.88 -8.10
C TYR A 221 3.58 -21.58 -8.85
N LEU A 222 4.19 -20.50 -8.41
CA LEU A 222 4.21 -19.20 -9.06
C LEU A 222 5.65 -18.77 -9.26
N ASP A 223 5.97 -18.31 -10.46
CA ASP A 223 7.21 -17.65 -10.83
C ASP A 223 6.85 -16.32 -11.50
N GLU A 224 7.27 -15.21 -10.89
CA GLU A 224 6.93 -13.86 -11.33
C GLU A 224 8.19 -13.01 -11.41
N GLU A 225 8.57 -12.60 -12.62
CA GLU A 225 9.63 -11.65 -12.85
C GLU A 225 9.11 -10.22 -12.68
N GLY A 226 9.93 -9.36 -12.06
CA GLY A 226 9.62 -7.94 -11.93
C GLY A 226 9.97 -7.12 -13.17
N LEU A 227 9.41 -5.91 -13.24
CA LEU A 227 9.77 -4.93 -14.29
C LEU A 227 11.23 -4.49 -14.18
N LEU A 228 11.74 -4.28 -12.96
CA LEU A 228 13.16 -3.99 -12.77
C LEU A 228 13.98 -5.25 -13.01
N LYS A 229 15.10 -5.09 -13.71
CA LYS A 229 16.10 -6.14 -13.89
C LYS A 229 16.48 -6.71 -12.51
N THR A 230 16.74 -8.02 -12.43
CA THR A 230 17.07 -8.81 -11.22
C THR A 230 15.96 -9.01 -10.20
N THR A 231 14.85 -8.26 -10.23
CA THR A 231 13.73 -8.49 -9.29
C THR A 231 12.88 -9.69 -9.69
N LYS A 232 12.51 -10.51 -8.69
CA LYS A 232 11.80 -11.76 -8.91
C LYS A 232 11.07 -12.22 -7.65
N PHE A 233 9.96 -12.94 -7.81
CA PHE A 233 9.23 -13.60 -6.73
C PHE A 233 8.84 -15.01 -7.13
N ASN A 234 9.12 -15.98 -6.26
CA ASN A 234 8.70 -17.37 -6.40
C ASN A 234 7.85 -17.77 -5.21
N ARG A 235 6.77 -18.52 -5.46
CA ARG A 235 5.96 -19.12 -4.41
C ARG A 235 5.68 -20.58 -4.72
N TYR A 236 6.01 -21.44 -3.75
CA TYR A 236 5.58 -22.84 -3.69
C TYR A 236 4.53 -22.94 -2.59
N ASN A 237 3.39 -23.51 -2.86
CA ASN A 237 2.37 -23.68 -1.84
C ASN A 237 1.71 -25.06 -1.91
N GLY A 238 1.30 -25.55 -0.75
CA GLY A 238 0.50 -26.75 -0.60
C GLY A 238 -0.60 -26.53 0.43
N ARG A 239 -1.80 -26.98 0.14
CA ARG A 239 -2.97 -26.87 1.02
C ARG A 239 -3.67 -28.20 1.14
N LEU A 240 -4.14 -28.50 2.38
CA LEU A 240 -4.94 -29.67 2.70
C LEU A 240 -6.14 -29.24 3.53
N ASN A 241 -7.35 -29.61 3.12
CA ASN A 241 -8.58 -29.44 3.89
C ASN A 241 -9.25 -30.79 4.01
N ILE A 242 -9.63 -31.19 5.23
CA ILE A 242 -10.38 -32.42 5.56
C ILE A 242 -11.48 -32.05 6.52
N ASP A 243 -12.72 -32.40 6.18
CA ASP A 243 -13.89 -32.28 7.05
C ASP A 243 -14.55 -33.66 7.15
N SER A 244 -14.82 -34.11 8.39
CA SER A 244 -15.40 -35.44 8.64
C SER A 244 -16.52 -35.41 9.66
N GLU A 245 -17.63 -36.04 9.34
CA GLU A 245 -18.68 -36.44 10.28
C GLU A 245 -18.31 -37.82 10.84
N VAL A 246 -17.47 -37.81 11.91
CA VAL A 246 -16.93 -39.03 12.51
C VAL A 246 -18.06 -39.91 13.07
N THR A 247 -19.04 -39.27 13.72
CA THR A 247 -20.29 -39.86 14.19
C THR A 247 -21.43 -38.87 13.99
N ASN A 248 -22.68 -39.27 14.34
CA ASN A 248 -23.83 -38.36 14.28
C ASN A 248 -23.75 -37.17 15.25
N TRP A 249 -22.86 -37.24 16.25
CA TRP A 249 -22.67 -36.24 17.29
C TRP A 249 -21.24 -35.64 17.33
N LEU A 250 -20.32 -36.15 16.50
CA LEU A 250 -18.94 -35.68 16.45
C LEU A 250 -18.57 -35.33 15.00
N LYS A 251 -18.29 -34.04 14.79
CA LYS A 251 -17.62 -33.54 13.55
C LYS A 251 -16.21 -33.12 13.90
N ALA A 252 -15.27 -33.40 13.03
CA ALA A 252 -13.89 -32.95 13.16
C ALA A 252 -13.33 -32.58 11.79
N GLY A 253 -12.43 -31.61 11.77
CA GLY A 253 -11.78 -31.23 10.55
C GLY A 253 -10.45 -30.55 10.78
N MET A 254 -9.68 -30.48 9.71
CA MET A 254 -8.41 -29.75 9.71
C MET A 254 -8.22 -29.03 8.36
N SER A 255 -7.57 -27.88 8.44
CA SER A 255 -6.98 -27.24 7.27
C SER A 255 -5.52 -26.93 7.56
N ALA A 256 -4.64 -27.22 6.61
CA ALA A 256 -3.23 -26.90 6.70
C ALA A 256 -2.80 -26.22 5.41
N ASN A 257 -2.00 -25.19 5.52
CA ASN A 257 -1.40 -24.48 4.40
C ASN A 257 0.09 -24.28 4.67
N TYR A 258 0.90 -24.67 3.71
CA TYR A 258 2.33 -24.36 3.70
C TYR A 258 2.64 -23.53 2.46
N SER A 259 3.44 -22.48 2.62
CA SER A 259 4.00 -21.76 1.49
C SER A 259 5.45 -21.38 1.76
N ARG A 260 6.30 -21.54 0.74
CA ARG A 260 7.64 -21.00 0.67
C ARG A 260 7.66 -19.91 -0.37
N ASN A 261 8.03 -18.71 0.06
CA ASN A 261 8.15 -17.52 -0.77
C ASN A 261 9.63 -17.15 -0.85
N GLU A 262 10.12 -16.88 -2.05
CA GLU A 262 11.48 -16.40 -2.29
C GLU A 262 11.38 -15.13 -3.14
N SER A 263 12.02 -14.05 -2.69
CA SER A 263 12.01 -12.77 -3.39
C SER A 263 13.39 -12.15 -3.49
N ASN A 264 13.71 -11.65 -4.67
CA ASN A 264 14.74 -10.65 -4.88
C ASN A 264 14.04 -9.33 -5.16
N THR A 265 14.29 -8.33 -4.32
CA THR A 265 13.59 -7.05 -4.37
C THR A 265 14.55 -5.93 -4.72
N ALA A 266 14.01 -4.78 -5.13
CA ALA A 266 14.74 -3.52 -5.22
C ALA A 266 14.35 -2.61 -4.05
N VAL A 267 15.20 -1.65 -3.72
CA VAL A 267 14.88 -0.61 -2.73
C VAL A 267 13.76 0.27 -3.27
N GLU A 268 12.77 0.52 -2.43
CA GLU A 268 11.65 1.41 -2.71
C GLU A 268 11.26 2.24 -1.47
N ASN A 269 10.31 3.17 -1.63
CA ASN A 269 9.77 3.99 -0.56
C ASN A 269 10.81 4.91 0.11
N SER A 270 11.83 5.33 -0.63
CA SER A 270 12.84 6.27 -0.17
C SER A 270 13.26 7.21 -1.30
N SER A 271 13.66 8.42 -0.95
CA SER A 271 14.27 9.39 -1.88
C SER A 271 15.79 9.21 -2.03
N GLY A 272 16.32 8.06 -1.65
CA GLY A 272 17.74 7.75 -1.73
C GLY A 272 18.19 7.31 -3.13
N SER A 273 19.47 7.49 -3.42
CA SER A 273 20.08 7.11 -4.71
C SER A 273 20.07 5.59 -4.96
N SER A 274 19.92 4.77 -3.94
CA SER A 274 19.73 3.32 -4.07
C SER A 274 18.34 2.92 -4.58
N ASN A 275 17.37 3.83 -4.55
CA ASN A 275 16.04 3.59 -5.09
C ASN A 275 16.04 3.89 -6.59
N VAL A 276 15.96 2.85 -7.40
CA VAL A 276 15.99 2.96 -8.88
C VAL A 276 14.81 3.79 -9.40
N TRP A 277 13.61 3.64 -8.82
CA TRP A 277 12.42 4.41 -9.24
C TRP A 277 12.56 5.91 -8.95
N TYR A 278 13.29 6.27 -7.90
CA TYR A 278 13.59 7.66 -7.61
C TYR A 278 14.69 8.20 -8.52
N SER A 279 15.86 7.56 -8.47
CA SER A 279 17.07 8.12 -9.08
C SER A 279 17.09 8.00 -10.62
N ALA A 280 16.60 6.90 -11.21
CA ALA A 280 16.56 6.78 -12.67
C ALA A 280 15.55 7.75 -13.33
N GLN A 281 14.47 8.11 -12.65
CA GLN A 281 13.52 9.12 -13.13
C GLN A 281 14.06 10.55 -13.03
N LEU A 282 14.98 10.79 -12.09
CA LEU A 282 15.53 12.12 -11.82
C LEU A 282 16.92 12.32 -12.43
N MET A 283 17.55 11.30 -13.02
CA MET A 283 18.86 11.45 -13.64
C MET A 283 18.77 12.34 -14.88
N ALA A 284 19.68 13.30 -14.99
CA ALA A 284 19.76 14.17 -16.15
C ALA A 284 20.09 13.35 -17.42
N PRO A 285 19.46 13.65 -18.57
CA PRO A 285 19.61 12.84 -19.79
C PRO A 285 21.02 12.87 -20.41
N ILE A 286 21.86 13.80 -19.98
CA ILE A 286 23.27 13.91 -20.44
C ILE A 286 24.19 12.89 -19.76
N PHE A 287 23.80 12.28 -18.64
CA PHE A 287 24.67 11.31 -17.96
C PHE A 287 24.38 9.91 -18.46
N PRO A 288 25.39 9.21 -19.01
CA PRO A 288 25.21 7.87 -19.51
C PRO A 288 25.13 6.84 -18.37
N VAL A 289 24.51 5.69 -18.64
CA VAL A 289 24.51 4.51 -17.76
C VAL A 289 25.84 3.79 -17.83
N PHE A 290 26.42 3.73 -19.02
CA PHE A 290 27.70 3.05 -19.28
C PHE A 290 28.79 4.05 -19.65
N GLU A 291 30.04 3.74 -19.28
CA GLU A 291 31.20 4.55 -19.69
C GLU A 291 31.26 4.72 -21.21
N LYS A 292 31.63 5.93 -21.64
CA LYS A 292 31.76 6.30 -23.04
C LYS A 292 33.20 6.68 -23.39
N ASP A 293 33.64 6.25 -24.56
CA ASP A 293 34.90 6.71 -25.16
C ASP A 293 34.75 8.13 -25.70
N ALA A 294 35.83 8.69 -26.25
CA ALA A 294 35.85 10.03 -26.83
C ALA A 294 34.87 10.21 -28.03
N ASN A 295 34.46 9.13 -28.67
CA ASN A 295 33.50 9.14 -29.77
C ASN A 295 32.06 8.89 -29.32
N GLY A 296 31.83 8.64 -28.01
CA GLY A 296 30.54 8.31 -27.43
C GLY A 296 30.16 6.84 -27.51
N ALA A 297 31.06 5.96 -27.94
CA ALA A 297 30.81 4.53 -27.95
C ALA A 297 30.95 3.94 -26.55
N THR A 298 30.10 2.95 -26.22
CA THR A 298 30.15 2.25 -24.91
C THR A 298 31.48 1.51 -24.76
N VAL A 299 32.09 1.67 -23.58
CA VAL A 299 33.31 0.94 -23.18
C VAL A 299 32.94 -0.45 -22.71
N TYR A 300 33.73 -1.46 -23.12
CA TYR A 300 33.52 -2.85 -22.70
C TYR A 300 34.76 -3.36 -21.94
N ASP A 301 34.50 -4.20 -20.96
CA ASP A 301 35.57 -4.93 -20.26
C ASP A 301 36.17 -6.07 -21.10
N ASN A 302 37.20 -6.73 -20.57
CA ASN A 302 37.86 -7.84 -21.24
C ASN A 302 36.97 -9.10 -21.47
N LEU A 303 35.79 -9.13 -20.82
CA LEU A 303 34.81 -10.20 -20.95
C LEU A 303 33.68 -9.83 -21.93
N GLY A 304 33.69 -8.60 -22.46
CA GLY A 304 32.67 -8.09 -23.36
C GLY A 304 31.46 -7.53 -22.69
N ASN A 305 31.48 -7.24 -21.37
CA ASN A 305 30.42 -6.59 -20.66
C ASN A 305 30.57 -5.07 -20.74
N ALA A 306 29.49 -4.34 -20.92
CA ALA A 306 29.49 -2.88 -20.84
C ALA A 306 29.89 -2.44 -19.43
N VAL A 307 30.82 -1.50 -19.34
CA VAL A 307 31.30 -0.94 -18.07
C VAL A 307 30.35 0.14 -17.58
N PHE A 308 29.84 0.02 -16.36
CA PHE A 308 28.96 1.03 -15.79
C PHE A 308 29.71 2.33 -15.47
N ASP A 309 29.11 3.48 -15.80
CA ASP A 309 29.60 4.78 -15.36
C ASP A 309 29.10 5.07 -13.93
N TYR A 310 29.98 4.94 -12.96
CA TYR A 310 29.65 5.27 -11.56
C TYR A 310 29.69 6.78 -11.24
N GLY A 311 29.91 7.62 -12.24
CA GLY A 311 29.75 9.06 -12.10
C GLY A 311 30.80 9.76 -11.26
N LYS A 312 32.03 9.26 -11.22
CA LYS A 312 33.15 9.82 -10.43
C LYS A 312 33.38 11.31 -10.64
N ASN A 313 33.10 11.80 -11.82
CA ASN A 313 33.29 13.21 -12.20
C ASN A 313 31.96 13.95 -12.41
N ARG A 314 30.82 13.38 -12.00
CA ARG A 314 29.54 14.08 -12.10
C ARG A 314 29.48 15.24 -11.11
N PRO A 315 28.77 16.31 -11.43
CA PRO A 315 28.58 17.43 -10.51
C PRO A 315 27.72 17.03 -9.30
N ALA A 316 27.81 17.84 -8.24
CA ALA A 316 26.97 17.66 -7.04
C ALA A 316 25.48 17.56 -7.41
N GLY A 317 24.77 16.63 -6.77
CA GLY A 317 23.36 16.36 -7.04
C GLY A 317 23.09 15.38 -8.20
N ALA A 318 24.15 14.93 -8.91
CA ALA A 318 24.05 13.96 -10.00
C ALA A 318 24.45 12.53 -9.57
N SER A 319 24.32 12.18 -8.30
CA SER A 319 24.70 10.88 -7.77
C SER A 319 26.13 10.47 -8.14
N SER A 320 27.12 11.33 -7.82
CA SER A 320 28.55 11.01 -8.01
C SER A 320 28.94 9.76 -7.23
N GLU A 321 29.77 8.92 -7.84
CA GLU A 321 30.20 7.60 -7.33
C GLU A 321 29.02 6.62 -7.17
N TRP A 322 27.92 6.83 -7.90
CA TRP A 322 26.72 6.03 -7.82
C TRP A 322 26.06 5.76 -9.16
N ASN A 323 25.75 4.49 -9.43
CA ASN A 323 24.92 4.09 -10.55
C ASN A 323 23.82 3.14 -10.08
N THR A 324 22.56 3.60 -10.10
CA THR A 324 21.43 2.82 -9.60
C THR A 324 21.09 1.62 -10.45
N ILE A 325 21.46 1.64 -11.74
CA ILE A 325 21.28 0.48 -12.62
C ILE A 325 22.29 -0.59 -12.24
N ALA A 326 23.56 -0.20 -12.00
CA ALA A 326 24.58 -1.11 -11.53
C ALA A 326 24.22 -1.77 -10.19
N THR A 327 23.57 -1.03 -9.26
CA THR A 327 23.14 -1.60 -7.98
C THR A 327 22.12 -2.73 -8.11
N LEU A 328 21.37 -2.82 -9.20
CA LEU A 328 20.50 -3.97 -9.47
C LEU A 328 21.30 -5.28 -9.68
N TYR A 329 22.54 -5.18 -10.11
CA TYR A 329 23.41 -6.31 -10.38
C TYR A 329 24.44 -6.54 -9.28
N ASP A 330 24.95 -5.45 -8.72
CA ASP A 330 26.07 -5.48 -7.76
C ASP A 330 25.62 -5.71 -6.33
N ASP A 331 24.42 -5.24 -5.98
CA ASP A 331 23.82 -5.36 -4.65
C ASP A 331 22.75 -6.47 -4.63
N MET A 332 22.40 -6.95 -3.45
CA MET A 332 21.38 -7.97 -3.29
C MET A 332 20.44 -7.67 -2.13
N TYR A 333 19.15 -7.80 -2.39
CA TYR A 333 18.09 -7.73 -1.38
C TYR A 333 17.23 -8.98 -1.52
N SER A 334 17.56 -10.04 -0.81
CA SER A 334 16.84 -11.31 -0.89
C SER A 334 16.11 -11.61 0.42
N THR A 335 14.91 -12.19 0.28
CA THR A 335 14.13 -12.68 1.42
C THR A 335 13.53 -14.03 1.06
N GLN A 336 13.67 -14.98 1.97
CA GLN A 336 12.99 -16.26 1.93
C GLN A 336 12.07 -16.36 3.14
N SER A 337 10.83 -16.82 2.95
CA SER A 337 9.86 -16.99 4.03
C SER A 337 9.13 -18.33 3.89
N ASP A 338 9.20 -19.14 4.93
CA ASP A 338 8.44 -20.37 5.10
C ASP A 338 7.26 -20.11 6.03
N ASN A 339 6.04 -20.32 5.54
CA ASN A 339 4.80 -20.05 6.26
C ASN A 339 4.02 -21.35 6.40
N LEU A 340 3.79 -21.80 7.63
CA LEU A 340 2.96 -22.96 7.94
C LEU A 340 1.79 -22.51 8.80
N SER A 341 0.58 -22.66 8.29
CA SER A 341 -0.66 -22.36 9.00
C SER A 341 -1.49 -23.65 9.16
N GLY A 342 -2.01 -23.85 10.36
CA GLY A 342 -2.86 -24.99 10.64
C GLY A 342 -4.11 -24.59 11.39
N ARG A 343 -5.23 -25.20 11.06
CA ARG A 343 -6.52 -25.05 11.74
C ARG A 343 -7.08 -26.44 12.01
N VAL A 344 -7.45 -26.73 13.24
CA VAL A 344 -8.06 -27.99 13.65
C VAL A 344 -9.31 -27.67 14.47
N TYR A 345 -10.38 -28.37 14.20
CA TYR A 345 -11.60 -28.21 15.00
C TYR A 345 -12.24 -29.56 15.32
N ALA A 346 -12.95 -29.58 16.44
CA ALA A 346 -13.89 -30.65 16.80
C ALA A 346 -15.19 -30.02 17.30
N GLU A 347 -16.32 -30.51 16.81
CA GLU A 347 -17.67 -30.11 17.22
C GLU A 347 -18.41 -31.32 17.74
N LEU A 348 -18.90 -31.23 18.98
CA LEU A 348 -19.69 -32.22 19.70
C LEU A 348 -21.10 -31.70 19.87
N GLY A 349 -22.12 -32.47 19.56
CA GLY A 349 -23.50 -32.09 19.86
C GLY A 349 -24.50 -32.39 18.77
N ASP A 350 -25.57 -31.61 18.76
CA ASP A 350 -26.75 -31.78 17.92
C ASP A 350 -27.36 -33.19 18.03
N LEU A 351 -27.47 -33.68 19.29
CA LEU A 351 -28.09 -34.97 19.61
C LEU A 351 -29.60 -34.92 19.34
N LYS A 352 -29.96 -35.19 18.08
CA LYS A 352 -31.36 -35.18 17.60
C LYS A 352 -32.24 -36.05 18.50
N ASN A 353 -33.50 -35.63 18.70
CA ASN A 353 -34.49 -36.30 19.53
C ASN A 353 -34.15 -36.45 21.04
N THR A 354 -33.25 -35.61 21.55
CA THR A 354 -32.91 -35.52 22.98
C THR A 354 -33.17 -34.11 23.48
N PHE A 355 -33.09 -33.91 24.82
CA PHE A 355 -33.14 -32.57 25.42
C PHE A 355 -31.94 -31.69 25.07
N LEU A 356 -30.86 -32.28 24.54
CA LEU A 356 -29.63 -31.58 24.06
C LEU A 356 -29.72 -31.21 22.57
N GLN A 357 -30.87 -31.42 21.93
CA GLN A 357 -31.04 -31.02 20.54
C GLN A 357 -30.81 -29.53 20.33
N GLY A 358 -29.95 -29.19 19.38
CA GLY A 358 -29.53 -27.81 19.08
C GLY A 358 -28.33 -27.32 19.90
N LEU A 359 -27.91 -28.08 20.96
CA LEU A 359 -26.73 -27.74 21.74
C LEU A 359 -25.48 -28.34 21.08
N LYS A 360 -24.47 -27.49 20.85
CA LYS A 360 -23.18 -27.88 20.26
C LYS A 360 -22.05 -27.28 21.07
N PHE A 361 -21.02 -28.06 21.30
CA PHE A 361 -19.76 -27.59 21.88
C PHE A 361 -18.63 -27.75 20.84
N SER A 362 -17.97 -26.66 20.47
CA SER A 362 -16.87 -26.71 19.55
C SER A 362 -15.56 -26.21 20.15
N VAL A 363 -14.49 -26.89 19.80
CA VAL A 363 -13.12 -26.52 20.14
C VAL A 363 -12.37 -26.26 18.84
N ASN A 364 -11.75 -25.10 18.71
CA ASN A 364 -10.96 -24.74 17.56
C ASN A 364 -9.55 -24.34 18.00
N TYR A 365 -8.55 -24.86 17.32
CA TYR A 365 -7.16 -24.49 17.48
C TYR A 365 -6.58 -24.09 16.11
N GLY A 366 -6.10 -22.87 16.03
CA GLY A 366 -5.40 -22.36 14.85
C GLY A 366 -4.01 -21.87 15.22
N PHE A 367 -3.03 -22.10 14.37
CA PHE A 367 -1.69 -21.57 14.54
C PHE A 367 -1.10 -21.09 13.23
N ASP A 368 -0.20 -20.11 13.33
CA ASP A 368 0.62 -19.62 12.23
C ASP A 368 2.08 -19.59 12.68
N LEU A 369 2.95 -20.27 11.91
CA LEU A 369 4.38 -20.27 12.07
C LEU A 369 5.01 -19.67 10.80
N ILE A 370 5.75 -18.59 10.95
CA ILE A 370 6.42 -17.88 9.87
C ILE A 370 7.91 -17.81 10.23
N ASN A 371 8.75 -18.37 9.38
CA ASN A 371 10.20 -18.24 9.48
C ASN A 371 10.68 -17.45 8.26
N SER A 372 11.30 -16.29 8.48
CA SER A 372 11.87 -15.47 7.42
C SER A 372 13.38 -15.36 7.58
N ALA A 373 14.10 -15.47 6.49
CA ALA A 373 15.53 -15.21 6.40
C ALA A 373 15.77 -14.16 5.31
N GLY A 374 16.47 -13.07 5.66
CA GLY A 374 16.80 -11.99 4.76
C GLY A 374 18.31 -11.81 4.65
N ALA A 375 18.77 -11.42 3.46
CA ALA A 375 20.15 -11.02 3.20
C ALA A 375 20.14 -9.69 2.42
N THR A 376 20.90 -8.72 2.92
CA THR A 376 21.18 -7.46 2.24
C THR A 376 22.67 -7.35 2.03
N TYR A 377 23.11 -7.25 0.80
CA TYR A 377 24.51 -7.11 0.45
C TYR A 377 24.71 -5.84 -0.39
N TYR A 378 25.70 -5.06 -0.02
CA TYR A 378 26.20 -3.93 -0.79
C TYR A 378 27.63 -4.23 -1.24
N ASN A 379 27.91 -4.04 -2.50
CA ASN A 379 29.20 -4.35 -3.10
C ASN A 379 30.35 -3.46 -2.54
N PRO A 380 31.63 -3.92 -2.59
CA PRO A 380 32.75 -3.20 -2.00
C PRO A 380 33.37 -2.11 -2.91
N TYR A 381 32.94 -2.01 -4.17
CA TYR A 381 33.63 -1.21 -5.18
C TYR A 381 32.95 0.13 -5.46
N ASN A 382 31.61 0.16 -5.39
CA ASN A 382 30.82 1.32 -5.78
C ASN A 382 29.57 1.45 -4.93
N GLY A 383 29.02 2.68 -4.86
CA GLY A 383 27.73 2.94 -4.25
C GLY A 383 27.74 2.97 -2.71
N ASN A 384 26.71 2.40 -2.10
CA ASN A 384 26.35 2.57 -0.69
C ASN A 384 27.45 2.25 0.32
N SER A 385 28.31 1.29 0.02
CA SER A 385 29.25 0.74 1.00
C SER A 385 30.70 0.77 0.55
N VAL A 386 31.06 1.56 -0.46
CA VAL A 386 32.43 1.68 -0.96
C VAL A 386 33.39 2.15 0.13
N ALA A 387 32.99 3.11 0.95
CA ALA A 387 33.82 3.66 2.02
C ALA A 387 34.19 2.62 3.09
N VAL A 388 33.36 1.60 3.28
CA VAL A 388 33.57 0.51 4.25
C VAL A 388 33.92 -0.82 3.57
N LYS A 389 34.22 -0.78 2.27
CA LYS A 389 34.58 -1.96 1.45
C LYS A 389 33.49 -3.03 1.47
N GLY A 390 32.25 -2.64 1.21
CA GLY A 390 31.09 -3.52 1.15
C GLY A 390 30.47 -3.84 2.51
N THR A 391 29.21 -4.23 2.49
CA THR A 391 28.42 -4.58 3.67
C THR A 391 27.61 -5.82 3.40
N ILE A 392 27.50 -6.71 4.38
CA ILE A 392 26.53 -7.80 4.40
C ILE A 392 25.75 -7.77 5.72
N GLN A 393 24.42 -7.79 5.60
CA GLN A 393 23.52 -8.02 6.71
C GLN A 393 22.75 -9.31 6.47
N LYS A 394 22.72 -10.19 7.46
CA LYS A 394 21.80 -11.34 7.48
C LYS A 394 20.87 -11.19 8.67
N ALA A 395 19.58 -11.44 8.45
CA ALA A 395 18.58 -11.36 9.48
C ALA A 395 17.67 -12.58 9.42
N THR A 396 17.24 -13.06 10.58
CA THR A 396 16.22 -14.10 10.71
C THR A 396 15.11 -13.60 11.62
N ALA A 397 13.89 -13.90 11.27
CA ALA A 397 12.72 -13.59 12.08
C ALA A 397 11.82 -14.83 12.16
N ARG A 398 11.34 -15.13 13.36
CA ARG A 398 10.37 -16.19 13.58
C ARG A 398 9.15 -15.64 14.28
N THR A 399 8.00 -15.76 13.63
CA THR A 399 6.69 -15.46 14.23
C THR A 399 5.98 -16.77 14.54
N PHE A 400 5.49 -16.93 15.76
CA PHE A 400 4.57 -17.99 16.11
C PHE A 400 3.36 -17.41 16.83
N SER A 401 2.19 -17.64 16.28
CA SER A 401 0.94 -17.27 16.91
C SER A 401 -0.04 -18.42 16.93
N TYR A 402 -0.94 -18.42 17.92
CA TYR A 402 -2.04 -19.36 17.95
C TYR A 402 -3.29 -18.75 18.58
N THR A 403 -4.43 -19.21 18.10
CA THR A 403 -5.76 -18.93 18.66
C THR A 403 -6.37 -20.24 19.11
N PHE A 404 -6.84 -20.29 20.36
CA PHE A 404 -7.56 -21.42 20.92
C PHE A 404 -8.89 -20.94 21.46
N ASN A 405 -9.99 -21.46 20.93
CA ASN A 405 -11.31 -21.09 21.39
C ASN A 405 -12.19 -22.30 21.68
N GLN A 406 -13.09 -22.12 22.65
CA GLN A 406 -14.11 -23.06 23.07
C GLN A 406 -15.46 -22.34 22.98
N LEU A 407 -16.38 -22.87 22.20
CA LEU A 407 -17.66 -22.25 21.92
C LEU A 407 -18.78 -23.22 22.27
N LEU A 408 -19.74 -22.77 23.09
CA LEU A 408 -20.99 -23.45 23.34
C LEU A 408 -22.08 -22.71 22.59
N THR A 409 -22.72 -23.39 21.62
CA THR A 409 -23.79 -22.83 20.79
C THR A 409 -25.08 -23.59 21.00
N TYR A 410 -26.18 -22.88 21.18
CA TYR A 410 -27.53 -23.41 21.19
C TYR A 410 -28.32 -22.81 20.04
N ASP A 411 -28.82 -23.64 19.13
CA ASP A 411 -29.51 -23.26 17.88
C ASP A 411 -30.81 -24.07 17.80
N ARG A 412 -31.95 -23.39 17.98
CA ARG A 412 -33.26 -24.09 17.98
C ARG A 412 -34.40 -23.20 17.53
N LYS A 413 -35.31 -23.82 16.78
CA LYS A 413 -36.56 -23.23 16.34
C LYS A 413 -37.76 -23.81 17.12
N PHE A 414 -38.62 -22.92 17.62
CA PHE A 414 -39.87 -23.22 18.35
C PHE A 414 -41.04 -22.49 17.68
N GLY A 415 -41.76 -23.17 16.78
CA GLY A 415 -42.77 -22.52 15.97
C GLY A 415 -42.17 -21.44 15.10
N ASP A 416 -42.65 -20.20 15.24
CA ASP A 416 -42.16 -19.03 14.53
C ASP A 416 -40.97 -18.37 15.21
N HIS A 417 -40.54 -18.82 16.39
CA HIS A 417 -39.40 -18.28 17.12
C HIS A 417 -38.16 -19.13 16.86
N HIS A 418 -37.07 -18.46 16.47
CA HIS A 418 -35.77 -19.09 16.31
C HIS A 418 -34.74 -18.38 17.19
N PHE A 419 -34.00 -19.15 17.96
CA PHE A 419 -32.95 -18.69 18.87
C PHE A 419 -31.63 -19.33 18.55
N GLU A 420 -30.60 -18.52 18.34
CA GLU A 420 -29.21 -18.93 18.31
C GLU A 420 -28.45 -18.20 19.42
N ALA A 421 -27.97 -18.90 20.41
CA ALA A 421 -27.17 -18.34 21.48
C ALA A 421 -25.76 -18.95 21.45
N LEU A 422 -24.74 -18.14 21.66
CA LEU A 422 -23.34 -18.56 21.72
C LEU A 422 -22.68 -17.95 22.94
N VAL A 423 -21.95 -18.78 23.70
CA VAL A 423 -21.02 -18.35 24.75
C VAL A 423 -19.66 -18.98 24.46
N GLY A 424 -18.60 -18.21 24.60
CA GLY A 424 -17.27 -18.69 24.27
C GLY A 424 -16.17 -18.09 25.11
N HIS A 425 -15.07 -18.81 25.13
CA HIS A 425 -13.78 -18.35 25.65
C HIS A 425 -12.75 -18.47 24.54
N GLU A 426 -11.91 -17.45 24.39
CA GLU A 426 -10.84 -17.44 23.39
C GLU A 426 -9.53 -16.98 24.03
N PHE A 427 -8.46 -17.63 23.65
CA PHE A 427 -7.10 -17.27 24.02
C PHE A 427 -6.25 -17.14 22.75
N TYR A 428 -5.58 -16.00 22.60
CA TYR A 428 -4.64 -15.71 21.53
C TYR A 428 -3.27 -15.41 22.12
N LYS A 429 -2.22 -15.95 21.50
CA LYS A 429 -0.83 -15.64 21.83
C LYS A 429 -0.01 -15.46 20.58
N TYR A 430 0.89 -14.48 20.63
CA TYR A 430 1.84 -14.13 19.59
C TYR A 430 3.23 -14.00 20.18
N ARG A 431 4.23 -14.52 19.47
CA ARG A 431 5.64 -14.39 19.78
C ARG A 431 6.41 -14.10 18.48
N TYR A 432 7.25 -13.10 18.55
CA TYR A 432 8.17 -12.72 17.47
C TYR A 432 9.60 -12.71 18.00
N ASP A 433 10.49 -13.50 17.40
CA ASP A 433 11.91 -13.54 17.69
C ASP A 433 12.67 -12.99 16.48
N TYR A 434 13.62 -12.10 16.70
CA TYR A 434 14.45 -11.48 15.68
C TYR A 434 15.93 -11.58 16.03
N LEU A 435 16.76 -11.88 15.02
CA LEU A 435 18.21 -11.86 15.10
C LEU A 435 18.78 -11.28 13.81
N SER A 436 19.75 -10.39 13.91
CA SER A 436 20.51 -9.89 12.76
C SER A 436 21.99 -9.71 13.10
N ALA A 437 22.82 -9.85 12.08
CA ALA A 437 24.24 -9.55 12.13
C ALA A 437 24.65 -8.78 10.88
N THR A 438 25.55 -7.80 11.05
CA THR A 438 26.08 -6.97 9.96
C THR A 438 27.60 -6.94 10.04
N LYS A 439 28.25 -7.17 8.92
CA LYS A 439 29.70 -7.06 8.77
C LYS A 439 30.05 -6.25 7.53
N THR A 440 31.23 -5.64 7.57
CA THR A 440 31.83 -4.84 6.47
C THR A 440 33.26 -5.29 6.21
N GLY A 441 33.87 -4.80 5.13
CA GLY A 441 35.26 -5.07 4.80
C GLY A 441 35.46 -6.38 4.06
N PHE A 442 34.96 -6.45 2.83
CA PHE A 442 35.19 -7.55 1.91
C PHE A 442 36.55 -7.43 1.20
N PRO A 443 37.28 -8.52 1.02
CA PRO A 443 38.48 -8.50 0.20
C PRO A 443 38.19 -8.34 -1.30
N PHE A 444 37.03 -8.83 -1.76
CA PHE A 444 36.53 -8.71 -3.12
C PHE A 444 34.99 -8.95 -3.12
N GLY A 445 34.32 -8.54 -4.21
CA GLY A 445 32.88 -8.68 -4.36
C GLY A 445 32.40 -10.09 -4.71
N GLY A 446 31.09 -10.30 -4.73
CA GLY A 446 30.46 -11.57 -5.11
C GLY A 446 30.43 -12.64 -4.01
N LEU A 447 30.71 -12.25 -2.75
CA LEU A 447 30.62 -13.11 -1.57
C LEU A 447 29.46 -12.66 -0.69
N TYR A 448 28.53 -13.56 -0.38
CA TYR A 448 27.26 -13.23 0.26
C TYR A 448 27.10 -13.81 1.67
N GLU A 449 28.24 -14.18 2.31
CA GLU A 449 28.26 -14.72 3.66
C GLU A 449 28.96 -13.77 4.66
N LEU A 450 28.50 -13.79 5.92
CA LEU A 450 29.08 -12.97 6.98
C LEU A 450 30.57 -13.24 7.18
N ASP A 451 31.00 -14.49 6.99
CA ASP A 451 32.40 -14.89 7.19
C ASP A 451 33.36 -14.33 6.13
N ALA A 452 32.82 -13.88 5.00
CA ALA A 452 33.59 -13.25 3.94
C ALA A 452 34.00 -11.82 4.27
N ALA A 453 33.36 -11.17 5.25
CA ALA A 453 33.63 -9.81 5.68
C ALA A 453 34.38 -9.81 7.03
N THR A 454 35.31 -8.84 7.20
CA THR A 454 36.26 -8.86 8.32
C THR A 454 35.75 -8.17 9.58
N THR A 455 34.95 -7.11 9.45
CA THR A 455 34.60 -6.21 10.56
C THR A 455 33.14 -6.35 10.96
N ILE A 456 32.87 -6.68 12.21
CA ILE A 456 31.51 -6.68 12.77
C ILE A 456 31.09 -5.23 13.03
N THR A 457 29.98 -4.81 12.46
CA THR A 457 29.42 -3.45 12.63
C THR A 457 28.05 -3.46 13.30
N GLY A 458 27.41 -4.62 13.40
CA GLY A 458 26.14 -4.75 14.08
C GLY A 458 25.81 -6.18 14.47
N ALA A 459 25.21 -6.33 15.64
CA ALA A 459 24.54 -7.54 16.09
C ALA A 459 23.34 -7.13 16.93
N SER A 460 22.16 -7.64 16.63
CA SER A 460 20.94 -7.28 17.33
C SER A 460 20.02 -8.50 17.46
N SER A 461 19.42 -8.65 18.63
CA SER A 461 18.36 -9.63 18.82
C SER A 461 17.32 -9.10 19.81
N TYR A 462 16.06 -9.41 19.58
CA TYR A 462 14.98 -9.09 20.49
C TYR A 462 13.79 -10.03 20.30
N GLN A 463 12.93 -10.02 21.30
CA GLN A 463 11.69 -10.78 21.31
C GLN A 463 10.51 -9.88 21.65
N ASN A 464 9.41 -10.05 20.92
CA ASN A 464 8.13 -9.43 21.24
C ASN A 464 7.10 -10.52 21.61
N ASN A 465 6.37 -10.29 22.69
CA ASN A 465 5.30 -11.16 23.13
C ASN A 465 4.00 -10.37 23.25
N TYR A 466 2.90 -11.00 22.84
CA TYR A 466 1.57 -10.43 22.93
C TYR A 466 0.55 -11.52 23.22
N ALA A 467 -0.42 -11.23 24.07
CA ALA A 467 -1.48 -12.15 24.39
C ALA A 467 -2.81 -11.41 24.61
N VAL A 468 -3.91 -12.05 24.20
CA VAL A 468 -5.28 -11.61 24.48
C VAL A 468 -6.07 -12.79 25.02
N GLN A 469 -6.81 -12.54 26.09
CA GLN A 469 -7.80 -13.48 26.60
C GLN A 469 -9.18 -12.84 26.51
N SER A 470 -10.18 -13.63 26.09
CA SER A 470 -11.51 -13.10 25.81
C SER A 470 -12.61 -14.01 26.27
N VAL A 471 -13.68 -13.41 26.77
CA VAL A 471 -14.97 -14.07 27.00
C VAL A 471 -16.00 -13.36 26.12
N LEU A 472 -16.77 -14.14 25.38
CA LEU A 472 -17.72 -13.61 24.41
C LEU A 472 -19.07 -14.30 24.47
N SER A 473 -20.12 -13.56 24.11
CA SER A 473 -21.46 -14.09 23.96
C SER A 473 -22.20 -13.43 22.83
N ARG A 474 -23.07 -14.14 22.16
CA ARG A 474 -23.96 -13.62 21.11
C ARG A 474 -25.34 -14.28 21.24
N LEU A 475 -26.36 -13.49 21.02
CA LEU A 475 -27.73 -13.93 20.86
C LEU A 475 -28.26 -13.41 19.53
N ASN A 476 -28.73 -14.33 18.70
CA ASN A 476 -29.52 -14.01 17.51
C ASN A 476 -30.94 -14.55 17.77
N TYR A 477 -31.92 -13.74 17.44
CA TYR A 477 -33.33 -14.11 17.54
C TYR A 477 -34.06 -13.67 16.30
N ASP A 478 -34.82 -14.55 15.67
CA ASP A 478 -35.78 -14.18 14.65
C ASP A 478 -37.17 -14.68 14.94
N PHE A 479 -38.15 -13.87 14.53
CA PHE A 479 -39.55 -14.16 14.66
C PHE A 479 -40.21 -14.17 13.28
N ALA A 480 -40.82 -15.31 12.97
CA ALA A 480 -41.63 -15.53 11.76
C ALA A 480 -40.87 -15.17 10.43
N ASP A 481 -39.54 -15.21 10.44
CA ASP A 481 -38.68 -14.77 9.29
C ASP A 481 -38.95 -13.30 8.86
N LYS A 482 -39.42 -12.46 9.82
CA LYS A 482 -39.74 -11.04 9.60
C LYS A 482 -38.86 -10.11 10.43
N TYR A 483 -38.71 -10.40 11.71
CA TYR A 483 -38.00 -9.54 12.67
C TYR A 483 -36.78 -10.27 13.17
N TYR A 484 -35.62 -9.69 12.95
CA TYR A 484 -34.34 -10.24 13.39
C TYR A 484 -33.70 -9.31 14.39
N LEU A 485 -33.23 -9.83 15.51
CA LEU A 485 -32.49 -9.12 16.52
C LEU A 485 -31.18 -9.85 16.79
N SER A 486 -30.10 -9.13 16.84
CA SER A 486 -28.80 -9.64 17.25
C SER A 486 -28.23 -8.80 18.40
N ALA A 487 -27.66 -9.46 19.39
CA ALA A 487 -26.93 -8.80 20.48
C ALA A 487 -25.64 -9.56 20.75
N SER A 488 -24.57 -8.85 21.00
CA SER A 488 -23.28 -9.45 21.37
C SER A 488 -22.64 -8.68 22.51
N PHE A 489 -21.92 -9.43 23.35
CA PHE A 489 -21.05 -8.87 24.38
C PHE A 489 -19.73 -9.64 24.39
N ARG A 490 -18.63 -8.90 24.51
CA ARG A 490 -17.29 -9.44 24.60
C ARG A 490 -16.45 -8.63 25.57
N THR A 491 -15.62 -9.29 26.35
CA THR A 491 -14.58 -8.64 27.15
C THR A 491 -13.23 -9.21 26.76
N ASP A 492 -12.28 -8.33 26.46
CA ASP A 492 -10.93 -8.69 26.02
C ASP A 492 -9.89 -8.14 26.99
N GLY A 493 -8.98 -8.98 27.46
CA GLY A 493 -7.84 -8.58 28.27
C GLY A 493 -6.55 -8.64 27.46
N SER A 494 -5.94 -7.47 27.18
CA SER A 494 -4.71 -7.36 26.38
C SER A 494 -3.47 -7.19 27.24
N SER A 495 -2.39 -7.89 26.88
CA SER A 495 -1.07 -7.73 27.53
C SER A 495 -0.38 -6.38 27.22
N ARG A 496 -0.89 -5.61 26.23
CA ARG A 496 -0.38 -4.27 25.89
C ARG A 496 -0.72 -3.20 26.92
N PHE A 497 -1.57 -3.50 27.89
CA PHE A 497 -1.97 -2.57 28.94
C PHE A 497 -1.61 -3.10 30.33
N TYR A 498 -1.45 -2.18 31.27
CA TYR A 498 -1.21 -2.52 32.66
C TYR A 498 -2.38 -3.32 33.25
N LYS A 499 -2.10 -4.16 34.23
CA LYS A 499 -3.07 -5.14 34.80
C LYS A 499 -4.46 -4.56 35.12
N ASP A 500 -4.52 -3.31 35.62
CA ASP A 500 -5.76 -2.68 36.08
C ASP A 500 -6.59 -2.11 34.92
N ASN A 501 -5.98 -1.86 33.75
CA ASN A 501 -6.61 -1.25 32.56
C ASN A 501 -6.66 -2.17 31.34
N ARG A 502 -6.22 -3.43 31.47
CA ARG A 502 -6.12 -4.37 30.34
C ARG A 502 -7.46 -4.88 29.82
N TRP A 503 -8.53 -4.86 30.62
CA TRP A 503 -9.84 -5.40 30.25
C TRP A 503 -10.73 -4.35 29.62
N GLY A 504 -11.02 -4.52 28.32
CA GLY A 504 -12.01 -3.74 27.58
C GLY A 504 -13.34 -4.48 27.50
N LYS A 505 -14.45 -3.73 27.54
CA LYS A 505 -15.82 -4.26 27.38
C LYS A 505 -16.40 -3.73 26.08
N PHE A 506 -16.83 -4.62 25.22
CA PHE A 506 -17.32 -4.33 23.88
C PHE A 506 -18.68 -5.00 23.68
N TRP A 507 -19.57 -4.37 22.94
CA TRP A 507 -20.91 -4.86 22.72
C TRP A 507 -21.50 -4.33 21.42
N SER A 508 -22.49 -5.04 20.90
CA SER A 508 -23.28 -4.57 19.78
C SER A 508 -24.72 -5.05 19.86
N VAL A 509 -25.62 -4.25 19.27
CA VAL A 509 -27.01 -4.61 19.03
C VAL A 509 -27.34 -4.30 17.59
N GLY A 510 -28.05 -5.20 16.92
CA GLY A 510 -28.54 -5.01 15.55
C GLY A 510 -29.95 -5.51 15.40
N GLY A 511 -30.71 -4.86 14.53
CA GLY A 511 -32.05 -5.29 14.15
C GLY A 511 -32.21 -5.26 12.62
N ASN A 512 -32.99 -6.18 12.10
CA ASN A 512 -33.43 -6.21 10.71
C ASN A 512 -34.91 -6.53 10.63
N TRP A 513 -35.67 -5.65 9.98
CA TRP A 513 -37.07 -5.84 9.69
C TRP A 513 -37.27 -6.14 8.21
N ARG A 514 -37.71 -7.36 7.91
CA ARG A 514 -37.98 -7.82 6.57
C ARG A 514 -39.41 -7.43 6.15
N ILE A 515 -39.55 -6.21 5.70
CA ILE A 515 -40.83 -5.55 5.37
C ILE A 515 -41.61 -6.35 4.32
N SER A 516 -40.89 -6.91 3.34
CA SER A 516 -41.50 -7.69 2.26
C SER A 516 -42.25 -8.95 2.73
N HIS A 517 -42.01 -9.44 3.95
CA HIS A 517 -42.73 -10.59 4.53
C HIS A 517 -43.96 -10.18 5.34
N GLU A 518 -44.29 -8.89 5.40
CA GLU A 518 -45.49 -8.44 6.05
C GLU A 518 -46.73 -8.66 5.21
N SER A 519 -47.88 -8.89 5.84
CA SER A 519 -49.13 -9.17 5.14
C SER A 519 -49.59 -8.02 4.23
N PHE A 520 -49.30 -6.77 4.58
CA PHE A 520 -49.59 -5.60 3.77
C PHE A 520 -48.74 -5.49 2.50
N MET A 521 -47.69 -6.31 2.35
CA MET A 521 -46.81 -6.36 1.17
C MET A 521 -47.16 -7.52 0.24
N SER A 522 -48.07 -8.41 0.62
CA SER A 522 -48.37 -9.64 -0.12
C SER A 522 -48.78 -9.40 -1.58
N ASP A 523 -49.48 -8.31 -1.84
CA ASP A 523 -49.99 -7.97 -3.19
C ASP A 523 -48.95 -7.23 -4.04
N ILE A 524 -47.80 -6.85 -3.47
CA ILE A 524 -46.73 -6.10 -4.14
C ILE A 524 -45.69 -7.07 -4.69
N THR A 525 -46.02 -7.74 -5.78
CA THR A 525 -45.16 -8.84 -6.34
C THR A 525 -43.85 -8.38 -6.97
N TRP A 526 -43.72 -7.11 -7.33
CA TRP A 526 -42.49 -6.57 -7.92
C TRP A 526 -41.39 -6.28 -6.90
N ILE A 527 -41.73 -6.24 -5.59
CA ILE A 527 -40.78 -6.15 -4.48
C ILE A 527 -40.52 -7.57 -3.97
N ASN A 528 -39.44 -8.20 -4.41
CA ASN A 528 -39.07 -9.55 -4.01
C ASN A 528 -38.49 -9.63 -2.59
N ASN A 529 -37.74 -8.60 -2.20
CA ASN A 529 -37.24 -8.40 -0.84
C ASN A 529 -37.15 -6.91 -0.52
N LEU A 530 -37.57 -6.54 0.68
CA LEU A 530 -37.36 -5.20 1.24
C LEU A 530 -37.10 -5.36 2.72
N SER A 531 -35.92 -4.91 3.15
CA SER A 531 -35.47 -4.98 4.54
C SER A 531 -34.92 -3.65 5.02
N LEU A 532 -35.26 -3.28 6.23
CA LEU A 532 -34.67 -2.16 6.95
C LEU A 532 -33.77 -2.73 8.05
N LYS A 533 -32.50 -2.32 8.07
CA LYS A 533 -31.51 -2.76 9.06
C LYS A 533 -30.88 -1.59 9.78
N ALA A 534 -30.62 -1.80 11.06
CA ALA A 534 -29.91 -0.84 11.90
C ALA A 534 -29.00 -1.60 12.88
N SER A 535 -27.81 -1.10 13.12
CA SER A 535 -26.91 -1.65 14.12
C SER A 535 -26.11 -0.55 14.82
N TYR A 536 -25.85 -0.76 16.10
CA TYR A 536 -24.92 0.05 16.87
C TYR A 536 -24.03 -0.85 17.72
N GLY A 537 -22.73 -0.52 17.77
CA GLY A 537 -21.82 -1.27 18.63
C GLY A 537 -20.52 -0.56 18.87
N VAL A 538 -19.83 -0.98 19.91
CA VAL A 538 -18.53 -0.46 20.33
C VAL A 538 -17.50 -1.58 20.29
N GLN A 539 -16.39 -1.35 19.59
CA GLN A 539 -15.24 -2.25 19.50
C GLN A 539 -14.00 -1.54 20.04
N GLY A 540 -13.00 -2.30 20.50
CA GLY A 540 -11.73 -1.78 20.98
C GLY A 540 -10.61 -1.91 19.94
N ASN A 541 -9.60 -1.07 20.09
CA ASN A 541 -8.33 -1.22 19.41
C ASN A 541 -7.18 -1.04 20.41
N ASP A 542 -6.20 -1.95 20.39
CA ASP A 542 -5.02 -1.91 21.27
C ASP A 542 -3.70 -1.80 20.48
N ALA A 543 -3.78 -1.71 19.16
CA ALA A 543 -2.64 -1.80 18.26
C ALA A 543 -1.87 -0.47 18.11
N ILE A 544 -1.25 0.01 19.19
CA ILE A 544 -0.38 1.19 19.17
C ILE A 544 0.80 0.98 18.23
N LEU A 545 1.14 2.02 17.47
CA LEU A 545 2.29 2.05 16.59
C LEU A 545 3.40 2.96 17.17
N ASN A 546 4.64 2.57 16.94
CA ASN A 546 5.81 3.42 17.02
C ASN A 546 6.37 3.53 15.57
N GLY A 547 6.10 4.66 14.91
CA GLY A 547 6.24 4.77 13.47
C GLY A 547 5.33 3.76 12.73
N THR A 548 5.90 2.87 11.95
CA THR A 548 5.17 1.81 11.23
C THR A 548 5.10 0.48 11.97
N LYS A 549 5.84 0.33 13.08
CA LYS A 549 5.95 -0.93 13.84
C LYS A 549 5.00 -0.95 15.03
N GLN A 550 4.44 -2.13 15.34
CA GLN A 550 3.60 -2.31 16.52
C GLN A 550 4.42 -2.19 17.80
N ASN A 551 3.90 -1.41 18.77
CA ASN A 551 4.45 -1.32 20.11
C ASN A 551 3.67 -2.25 21.06
N PHE A 552 4.32 -3.30 21.53
CA PHE A 552 3.71 -4.31 22.42
C PHE A 552 3.78 -3.95 23.89
N TYR A 553 4.56 -2.90 24.25
CA TYR A 553 4.91 -2.57 25.63
C TYR A 553 4.73 -1.08 25.93
N ALA A 554 3.78 -0.44 25.25
CA ALA A 554 3.58 1.01 25.24
C ALA A 554 3.35 1.64 26.62
N TRP A 555 2.93 0.86 27.63
CA TRP A 555 2.72 1.33 28.99
C TRP A 555 3.96 1.28 29.87
N GLN A 556 5.08 0.64 29.40
CA GLN A 556 6.29 0.41 30.19
C GLN A 556 7.34 1.51 29.94
N SER A 557 8.15 1.76 30.95
CA SER A 557 9.40 2.50 30.80
C SER A 557 10.51 1.59 30.30
N PHE A 558 11.29 2.08 29.34
CA PHE A 558 12.43 1.35 28.77
C PHE A 558 13.73 2.05 29.02
N TYR A 559 14.80 1.24 29.07
CA TYR A 559 16.17 1.69 29.11
C TYR A 559 16.89 1.30 27.82
N ASP A 560 17.63 2.23 27.27
CA ASP A 560 18.65 1.93 26.26
C ASP A 560 19.96 1.60 26.97
N LEU A 561 20.52 0.45 26.65
CA LEU A 561 21.77 -0.06 27.23
C LEU A 561 23.00 0.29 26.38
N GLY A 562 22.84 1.07 25.32
CA GLY A 562 23.89 1.50 24.40
C GLY A 562 24.82 2.60 24.95
N TYR A 563 24.54 3.13 26.14
CA TYR A 563 25.34 4.19 26.75
C TYR A 563 26.52 3.58 27.50
N ALA A 564 27.65 3.44 26.81
CA ALA A 564 28.88 2.97 27.40
C ALA A 564 29.82 4.16 27.65
N ASN A 565 30.44 4.23 28.85
CA ASN A 565 31.55 5.10 29.15
C ASN A 565 32.82 4.26 29.24
N SER A 566 33.61 4.28 28.16
CA SER A 566 34.79 3.40 28.01
C SER A 566 34.43 1.91 28.17
N SER A 567 34.89 1.24 29.22
CA SER A 567 34.60 -0.17 29.50
C SER A 567 33.37 -0.40 30.39
N MET A 568 32.70 0.65 30.88
CA MET A 568 31.54 0.55 31.75
C MET A 568 30.26 0.64 30.92
N SER A 569 29.40 -0.39 31.03
CA SER A 569 28.05 -0.36 30.43
C SER A 569 27.18 0.62 31.20
N GLY A 570 26.47 1.47 30.47
CA GLY A 570 25.53 2.44 31.03
C GLY A 570 24.12 2.19 30.49
N ALA A 571 23.13 2.71 31.17
CA ALA A 571 21.72 2.65 30.77
C ALA A 571 21.07 4.02 30.94
N ALA A 572 20.28 4.43 29.96
CA ALA A 572 19.46 5.64 30.04
C ALA A 572 17.99 5.31 29.79
N VAL A 573 17.09 5.97 30.52
CA VAL A 573 15.65 5.84 30.29
C VAL A 573 15.32 6.49 28.95
N THR A 574 14.63 5.75 28.07
CA THR A 574 14.26 6.22 26.72
C THR A 574 12.77 6.43 26.54
N SER A 575 11.96 5.87 27.42
CA SER A 575 10.50 6.07 27.40
C SER A 575 9.93 6.11 28.81
N LEU A 576 8.87 6.89 28.98
CA LEU A 576 8.16 7.00 30.23
C LEU A 576 7.01 5.99 30.30
N GLU A 577 6.78 5.43 31.51
CA GLU A 577 5.63 4.55 31.73
C GLU A 577 4.32 5.33 31.74
N ASN A 578 3.24 4.66 31.29
CA ASN A 578 1.87 5.11 31.48
C ASN A 578 0.96 3.93 31.84
N LYS A 579 0.76 3.72 33.13
CA LYS A 579 -0.11 2.63 33.63
C LYS A 579 -1.60 2.87 33.40
N GLU A 580 -2.00 4.12 33.07
CA GLU A 580 -3.39 4.50 32.79
C GLU A 580 -3.79 4.20 31.32
N LEU A 581 -2.83 3.77 30.51
CA LEU A 581 -3.07 3.45 29.11
C LEU A 581 -4.13 2.35 28.98
N LYS A 582 -5.14 2.60 28.14
CA LYS A 582 -6.30 1.74 27.95
C LYS A 582 -6.70 1.63 26.48
N TRP A 583 -7.71 0.84 26.22
CA TRP A 583 -8.27 0.60 24.91
C TRP A 583 -8.79 1.87 24.23
N GLU A 584 -8.44 2.06 22.96
CA GLU A 584 -9.14 2.96 22.05
C GLU A 584 -10.52 2.36 21.74
N LYS A 585 -11.56 3.19 21.64
CA LYS A 585 -12.95 2.78 21.41
C LYS A 585 -13.46 3.26 20.07
N ASN A 586 -13.99 2.34 19.28
CA ASN A 586 -14.62 2.58 17.99
C ASN A 586 -16.13 2.30 18.10
N ALA A 587 -16.95 3.35 18.13
CA ALA A 587 -18.40 3.25 18.10
C ALA A 587 -18.90 3.37 16.65
N ASN A 588 -19.63 2.36 16.19
CA ASN A 588 -20.16 2.28 14.83
C ASN A 588 -21.68 2.27 14.86
N LEU A 589 -22.31 3.20 14.13
CA LEU A 589 -23.75 3.24 13.87
C LEU A 589 -23.99 3.04 12.39
N ASN A 590 -24.86 2.10 12.03
CA ASN A 590 -25.24 1.80 10.67
C ASN A 590 -26.75 1.76 10.55
N ILE A 591 -27.29 2.36 9.50
CA ILE A 591 -28.70 2.29 9.12
C ILE A 591 -28.75 2.03 7.61
N GLY A 592 -29.50 1.02 7.18
CA GLY A 592 -29.52 0.64 5.80
C GLY A 592 -30.84 0.06 5.34
N ILE A 593 -31.04 0.17 4.03
CA ILE A 593 -32.15 -0.45 3.31
C ILE A 593 -31.56 -1.43 2.31
N GLU A 594 -32.11 -2.63 2.28
CA GLU A 594 -31.80 -3.64 1.28
C GLU A 594 -33.07 -3.99 0.52
N ALA A 595 -33.02 -3.90 -0.81
CA ALA A 595 -34.15 -4.19 -1.68
C ALA A 595 -33.74 -5.13 -2.82
N LYS A 596 -34.64 -6.07 -3.15
CA LYS A 596 -34.63 -6.80 -4.42
C LYS A 596 -35.93 -6.53 -5.15
N LEU A 597 -35.83 -5.99 -6.37
CA LEU A 597 -36.95 -5.48 -7.15
C LEU A 597 -36.99 -6.16 -8.51
N PHE A 598 -38.23 -6.48 -8.98
CA PHE A 598 -38.48 -7.07 -10.31
C PHE A 598 -37.68 -8.36 -10.57
N ASP A 599 -37.20 -9.01 -9.52
CA ASP A 599 -36.27 -10.15 -9.56
C ASP A 599 -34.98 -9.89 -10.38
N ARG A 600 -34.64 -8.62 -10.65
CA ARG A 600 -33.54 -8.19 -11.50
C ARG A 600 -32.64 -7.13 -10.86
N VAL A 601 -33.18 -6.32 -9.96
CA VAL A 601 -32.43 -5.23 -9.34
C VAL A 601 -32.24 -5.53 -7.86
N SER A 602 -30.99 -5.61 -7.43
CA SER A 602 -30.62 -5.68 -6.01
C SER A 602 -29.95 -4.37 -5.61
N ALA A 603 -30.45 -3.74 -4.56
CA ALA A 603 -29.93 -2.46 -4.06
C ALA A 603 -29.69 -2.54 -2.56
N THR A 604 -28.54 -2.08 -2.11
CA THR A 604 -28.24 -1.87 -0.69
C THR A 604 -27.72 -0.46 -0.51
N ILE A 605 -28.38 0.31 0.33
CA ILE A 605 -27.96 1.68 0.69
C ILE A 605 -27.77 1.69 2.20
N GLU A 606 -26.58 2.05 2.66
CA GLU A 606 -26.23 2.13 4.07
C GLU A 606 -25.62 3.49 4.40
N TRP A 607 -26.20 4.19 5.36
CA TRP A 607 -25.54 5.31 6.03
C TRP A 607 -24.78 4.78 7.25
N TYR A 608 -23.55 5.27 7.42
CA TYR A 608 -22.73 4.87 8.56
C TYR A 608 -22.09 6.07 9.26
N GLN A 609 -21.88 5.93 10.56
CA GLN A 609 -21.03 6.79 11.36
C GLN A 609 -20.10 5.92 12.23
N ARG A 610 -18.80 6.14 12.09
CA ARG A 610 -17.76 5.58 12.96
C ARG A 610 -17.14 6.70 13.78
N LYS A 611 -17.23 6.64 15.11
CA LYS A 611 -16.59 7.57 16.03
C LYS A 611 -15.54 6.84 16.85
N THR A 612 -14.29 7.29 16.77
CA THR A 612 -13.18 6.82 17.59
C THR A 612 -12.95 7.80 18.73
N THR A 613 -12.82 7.27 19.94
CA THR A 613 -12.54 8.02 21.18
C THR A 613 -11.43 7.33 21.95
N ASP A 614 -10.84 8.04 22.90
CA ASP A 614 -9.69 7.56 23.67
C ASP A 614 -8.54 7.11 22.73
N MET A 615 -8.27 7.84 21.63
CA MET A 615 -7.26 7.45 20.65
C MET A 615 -5.88 7.33 21.32
N LEU A 616 -5.15 6.30 20.93
CA LEU A 616 -3.79 6.03 21.39
C LEU A 616 -2.81 6.91 20.61
N MET A 617 -2.24 7.91 21.27
CA MET A 617 -1.34 8.89 20.63
C MET A 617 -0.09 9.11 21.46
N SER A 618 1.00 9.48 20.78
CA SER A 618 2.16 10.05 21.45
C SER A 618 1.83 11.48 21.88
N PHE A 619 1.93 11.72 23.19
CA PHE A 619 1.69 13.02 23.79
C PHE A 619 3.04 13.74 23.91
N PRO A 620 3.25 14.85 23.20
CA PRO A 620 4.54 15.54 23.20
C PRO A 620 4.82 16.19 24.55
N MET A 621 6.11 16.22 24.93
CA MET A 621 6.59 16.88 26.12
C MET A 621 7.60 17.98 25.77
N ALA A 622 7.89 18.85 26.72
CA ALA A 622 8.98 19.82 26.56
C ALA A 622 10.32 19.06 26.51
N THR A 623 11.13 19.29 25.47
CA THR A 623 12.43 18.61 25.29
C THR A 623 13.40 18.83 26.44
N SER A 624 13.21 19.91 27.23
CA SER A 624 13.95 20.16 28.46
C SER A 624 13.76 19.10 29.54
N LEU A 625 12.73 18.26 29.45
CA LEU A 625 12.50 17.13 30.34
C LEU A 625 13.27 15.87 29.94
N GLY A 626 13.98 15.89 28.80
CA GLY A 626 14.81 14.80 28.32
C GLY A 626 14.02 13.72 27.54
N PHE A 627 12.75 13.96 27.22
CA PHE A 627 11.88 13.04 26.47
C PHE A 627 11.07 13.79 25.42
N ASP A 628 10.87 13.16 24.28
CA ASP A 628 10.03 13.72 23.20
C ASP A 628 8.50 13.61 23.53
N GLY A 629 8.14 12.63 24.34
CA GLY A 629 6.76 12.38 24.73
C GLY A 629 6.52 10.99 25.32
N TYR A 630 5.28 10.69 25.58
CA TYR A 630 4.82 9.37 26.07
C TYR A 630 3.44 9.02 25.48
N ASN A 631 3.07 7.72 25.49
CA ASN A 631 1.78 7.28 24.96
C ASN A 631 0.64 7.59 25.93
N LYS A 632 -0.44 8.16 25.40
CA LYS A 632 -1.63 8.54 26.19
C LYS A 632 -2.91 8.34 25.35
N ASN A 633 -4.03 8.04 26.02
CA ASN A 633 -5.34 8.04 25.39
C ASN A 633 -5.89 9.46 25.31
N VAL A 634 -5.80 10.06 24.15
CA VAL A 634 -6.23 11.43 23.91
C VAL A 634 -6.78 11.56 22.49
N GLY A 635 -7.71 12.50 22.33
CA GLY A 635 -8.28 12.79 21.03
C GLY A 635 -9.44 11.89 20.61
N SER A 636 -10.14 12.39 19.61
CA SER A 636 -11.27 11.69 19.00
C SER A 636 -11.45 12.12 17.55
N MET A 637 -12.02 11.20 16.75
CA MET A 637 -12.24 11.40 15.31
C MET A 637 -13.56 10.75 14.90
N ARG A 638 -14.15 11.24 13.82
CA ARG A 638 -15.39 10.71 13.25
C ARG A 638 -15.30 10.57 11.74
N ASN A 639 -15.74 9.42 11.23
CA ASN A 639 -16.03 9.20 9.81
C ASN A 639 -17.55 9.03 9.64
N THR A 640 -18.11 9.67 8.61
CA THR A 640 -19.51 9.48 8.20
C THR A 640 -19.55 9.29 6.69
N GLY A 641 -20.51 8.50 6.20
CA GLY A 641 -20.65 8.29 4.77
C GLY A 641 -21.86 7.46 4.40
N ILE A 642 -22.02 7.25 3.11
CA ILE A 642 -23.05 6.41 2.51
C ILE A 642 -22.37 5.38 1.63
N ASP A 643 -22.70 4.11 1.82
CA ASP A 643 -22.32 3.00 0.95
C ASP A 643 -23.53 2.63 0.07
N LEU A 644 -23.35 2.58 -1.25
CA LEU A 644 -24.30 2.09 -2.23
C LEU A 644 -23.75 0.83 -2.90
N THR A 645 -24.56 -0.21 -2.98
CA THR A 645 -24.34 -1.38 -3.84
C THR A 645 -25.59 -1.58 -4.69
N LEU A 646 -25.44 -1.59 -6.00
CA LEU A 646 -26.51 -1.79 -6.96
C LEU A 646 -26.12 -2.88 -7.95
N GLY A 647 -26.86 -3.99 -7.95
CA GLY A 647 -26.74 -5.07 -8.93
C GLY A 647 -27.94 -5.08 -9.85
N ILE A 648 -27.73 -5.13 -11.17
CA ILE A 648 -28.79 -5.10 -12.17
C ILE A 648 -28.56 -6.24 -13.16
N ASP A 649 -29.49 -7.17 -13.26
CA ASP A 649 -29.58 -8.14 -14.36
C ASP A 649 -30.29 -7.51 -15.55
N ILE A 650 -29.52 -6.82 -16.43
CA ILE A 650 -30.05 -6.10 -17.58
C ILE A 650 -30.70 -7.11 -18.57
N PHE A 651 -29.95 -8.18 -18.87
CA PHE A 651 -30.46 -9.32 -19.59
C PHE A 651 -30.35 -10.57 -18.73
N LYS A 652 -31.48 -11.17 -18.38
CA LYS A 652 -31.61 -12.35 -17.54
C LYS A 652 -32.45 -13.37 -18.30
N ASP A 653 -32.18 -14.66 -18.11
CA ASP A 653 -32.95 -15.79 -18.72
C ASP A 653 -32.97 -15.75 -20.24
N THR A 654 -31.97 -15.22 -20.89
CA THR A 654 -31.76 -15.17 -22.33
C THR A 654 -30.40 -15.83 -22.69
N PRO A 655 -30.21 -16.27 -23.95
CA PRO A 655 -28.91 -16.82 -24.38
C PRO A 655 -27.73 -15.87 -24.17
N PHE A 656 -27.97 -14.57 -24.19
CA PHE A 656 -27.04 -13.52 -23.83
C PHE A 656 -27.45 -12.93 -22.47
N THR A 657 -26.58 -12.99 -21.46
CA THR A 657 -26.83 -12.39 -20.16
C THR A 657 -25.90 -11.20 -19.93
N TRP A 658 -26.41 -10.16 -19.29
CA TRP A 658 -25.65 -9.00 -18.87
C TRP A 658 -26.01 -8.63 -17.44
N ASN A 659 -25.03 -8.75 -16.53
CA ASN A 659 -25.11 -8.27 -15.17
C ASN A 659 -24.21 -7.04 -15.00
N LEU A 660 -24.74 -5.98 -14.40
CA LEU A 660 -24.04 -4.76 -14.03
C LEU A 660 -24.07 -4.62 -12.52
N THR A 661 -22.88 -4.49 -11.91
CA THR A 661 -22.75 -4.17 -10.47
C THR A 661 -22.06 -2.82 -10.30
N LEU A 662 -22.72 -1.91 -9.59
CA LEU A 662 -22.20 -0.59 -9.24
C LEU A 662 -21.96 -0.50 -7.74
N LEU A 663 -20.79 -0.07 -7.33
CA LEU A 663 -20.43 0.25 -5.96
C LEU A 663 -20.08 1.73 -5.86
N GLY A 664 -20.61 2.42 -4.84
CA GLY A 664 -20.28 3.81 -4.56
C GLY A 664 -20.19 4.03 -3.05
N SER A 665 -19.20 4.77 -2.61
CA SER A 665 -19.02 5.13 -1.20
C SER A 665 -18.59 6.58 -1.07
N THR A 666 -19.27 7.33 -0.22
CA THR A 666 -18.82 8.65 0.20
C THR A 666 -18.15 8.56 1.58
N ILE A 667 -17.28 9.50 1.88
CA ILE A 667 -16.63 9.58 3.19
C ILE A 667 -16.38 11.04 3.58
N LYS A 668 -16.75 11.39 4.81
CA LYS A 668 -16.39 12.65 5.47
C LYS A 668 -15.70 12.33 6.77
N ASN A 669 -14.42 12.67 6.85
CA ASN A 669 -13.62 12.53 8.06
C ASN A 669 -13.54 13.86 8.79
N LYS A 670 -13.54 13.82 10.13
CA LYS A 670 -13.34 14.98 10.97
C LYS A 670 -12.59 14.63 12.25
N VAL A 671 -11.51 15.33 12.52
CA VAL A 671 -10.83 15.32 13.82
C VAL A 671 -11.69 16.14 14.79
N LEU A 672 -12.15 15.53 15.87
CA LEU A 672 -13.06 16.19 16.81
C LEU A 672 -12.30 16.82 17.98
N GLN A 673 -11.23 16.14 18.43
CA GLN A 673 -10.43 16.57 19.56
C GLN A 673 -9.02 15.99 19.42
N LEU A 674 -8.02 16.78 19.71
CA LEU A 674 -6.64 16.39 19.90
C LEU A 674 -6.25 16.50 21.39
N ALA A 675 -4.96 16.29 21.68
CA ALA A 675 -4.39 16.50 23.02
C ALA A 675 -4.35 18.00 23.41
N ASP A 676 -3.38 18.41 24.17
CA ASP A 676 -3.24 19.80 24.66
C ASP A 676 -3.01 20.86 23.56
N LYS A 677 -2.62 20.44 22.37
CA LYS A 677 -2.47 21.33 21.22
C LYS A 677 -3.58 21.10 20.21
N PRO A 678 -4.22 22.17 19.70
CA PRO A 678 -5.31 22.04 18.75
C PRO A 678 -4.87 21.57 17.36
N GLU A 679 -3.55 21.46 17.14
CA GLU A 679 -2.98 21.04 15.84
C GLU A 679 -1.61 20.39 15.97
N ILE A 680 -1.31 19.50 15.01
CA ILE A 680 -0.02 18.83 14.80
C ILE A 680 0.39 19.08 13.35
N ILE A 681 1.57 19.70 13.15
CA ILE A 681 2.12 19.99 11.83
C ILE A 681 3.28 19.03 11.57
N SER A 682 3.28 18.38 10.41
CA SER A 682 4.35 17.49 9.96
C SER A 682 4.61 17.69 8.46
N GLY A 683 5.70 18.38 8.13
CA GLY A 683 6.06 18.69 6.74
C GLY A 683 4.99 19.53 6.03
N SER A 684 4.38 18.97 5.00
CA SER A 684 3.30 19.58 4.23
C SER A 684 1.91 19.15 4.70
N TYR A 685 1.77 18.54 5.88
CA TYR A 685 0.51 18.07 6.43
C TYR A 685 0.19 18.73 7.76
N ILE A 686 -1.08 18.84 8.04
CA ILE A 686 -1.61 19.28 9.33
C ILE A 686 -2.73 18.35 9.79
N ILE A 687 -2.74 18.06 11.08
CA ILE A 687 -3.87 17.46 11.79
C ILE A 687 -4.38 18.54 12.73
N ARG A 688 -5.60 19.01 12.52
CA ARG A 688 -6.21 20.11 13.29
C ARG A 688 -7.63 19.73 13.70
N GLU A 689 -8.02 20.16 14.89
CA GLU A 689 -9.42 20.02 15.34
C GLU A 689 -10.37 20.71 14.37
N GLY A 690 -11.46 20.03 14.05
CA GLY A 690 -12.44 20.54 13.09
C GLY A 690 -12.17 20.16 11.64
N GLU A 691 -10.94 19.76 11.30
CA GLU A 691 -10.50 19.49 9.94
C GLU A 691 -10.42 17.99 9.64
N THR A 692 -10.17 17.69 8.38
CA THR A 692 -10.00 16.32 7.88
C THR A 692 -8.59 15.83 8.13
N LEU A 693 -8.42 14.56 8.50
CA LEU A 693 -7.12 13.91 8.57
C LEU A 693 -6.43 13.94 7.19
N TYR A 694 -5.10 13.99 7.16
CA TYR A 694 -4.29 14.14 5.94
C TYR A 694 -4.60 15.40 5.14
N SER A 695 -4.89 16.50 5.83
CA SER A 695 -5.01 17.82 5.22
C SER A 695 -3.63 18.36 4.83
N PHE A 696 -3.52 18.80 3.59
CA PHE A 696 -2.31 19.47 3.11
C PHE A 696 -2.22 20.89 3.69
N TYR A 697 -1.04 21.26 4.17
CA TYR A 697 -0.77 22.55 4.79
C TYR A 697 0.44 23.19 4.13
N THR A 698 0.18 24.03 3.12
CA THR A 698 1.21 24.62 2.26
C THR A 698 1.03 26.13 2.13
N ALA A 699 2.06 26.81 1.66
CA ALA A 699 1.93 28.19 1.21
C ALA A 699 0.96 28.27 0.01
N THR A 700 0.36 29.42 -0.19
CA THR A 700 -0.53 29.69 -1.33
C THR A 700 0.21 30.52 -2.37
N ALA A 701 0.28 30.02 -3.61
CA ALA A 701 0.89 30.72 -4.73
C ALA A 701 0.04 31.95 -5.15
N ALA A 702 0.69 33.04 -5.52
CA ALA A 702 0.07 34.25 -6.05
C ALA A 702 0.45 34.51 -7.52
N GLY A 703 1.08 33.53 -8.19
CA GLY A 703 1.56 33.64 -9.55
C GLY A 703 3.05 33.88 -9.63
N VAL A 704 3.50 34.41 -10.75
CA VAL A 704 4.91 34.72 -11.06
C VAL A 704 5.02 36.22 -11.35
N ASP A 705 6.03 36.86 -10.81
CA ASP A 705 6.30 38.28 -11.10
C ASP A 705 6.76 38.43 -12.56
N PRO A 706 6.01 39.15 -13.42
CA PRO A 706 6.42 39.31 -14.82
C PRO A 706 7.73 40.07 -14.99
N ALA A 707 8.09 40.91 -14.04
CA ALA A 707 9.31 41.72 -14.13
C ALA A 707 10.57 40.92 -13.78
N THR A 708 10.48 40.07 -12.79
CA THR A 708 11.64 39.35 -12.18
C THR A 708 11.61 37.83 -12.39
N GLY A 709 10.46 37.27 -12.74
CA GLY A 709 10.26 35.82 -12.82
C GLY A 709 10.21 35.10 -11.48
N GLU A 710 10.13 35.81 -10.37
CA GLU A 710 10.06 35.20 -9.05
C GLU A 710 8.68 34.63 -8.77
N GLN A 711 8.64 33.50 -8.05
CA GLN A 711 7.41 32.97 -7.51
C GLN A 711 6.86 33.95 -6.47
N LEU A 712 5.62 34.34 -6.64
CA LEU A 712 4.87 35.18 -5.69
C LEU A 712 3.98 34.29 -4.82
N TYR A 713 3.79 34.74 -3.57
CA TYR A 713 3.02 34.06 -2.55
C TYR A 713 2.03 35.00 -1.88
N TRP A 714 0.91 34.46 -1.43
CA TRP A 714 0.03 35.15 -0.51
C TRP A 714 0.58 35.08 0.91
N ALA A 715 0.64 36.23 1.61
CA ALA A 715 1.05 36.36 2.98
C ALA A 715 0.13 37.32 3.75
N TRP A 716 0.22 37.33 5.04
CA TRP A 716 -0.43 38.28 5.96
C TRP A 716 0.44 38.44 7.21
N ASP A 717 0.36 39.59 7.84
CA ASP A 717 0.95 39.79 9.16
C ASP A 717 -0.05 39.32 10.21
N THR A 718 0.45 38.86 11.35
CA THR A 718 -0.36 38.41 12.48
C THR A 718 -0.07 39.37 13.65
N ASP A 719 -1.11 39.90 14.27
CA ASP A 719 -0.97 40.76 15.44
C ASP A 719 -0.54 39.98 16.71
N GLU A 720 -0.30 40.71 17.80
CA GLU A 720 0.10 40.10 19.09
C GLU A 720 -0.92 39.11 19.66
N ASN A 721 -2.18 39.18 19.23
CA ASN A 721 -3.27 38.29 19.64
C ASN A 721 -3.47 37.11 18.67
N GLY A 722 -2.63 36.97 17.64
CA GLY A 722 -2.75 35.92 16.61
C GLY A 722 -3.79 36.19 15.55
N VAL A 723 -4.33 37.42 15.44
CA VAL A 723 -5.33 37.76 14.42
C VAL A 723 -4.63 38.09 13.11
N LYS A 724 -5.07 37.41 12.04
CA LYS A 724 -4.56 37.61 10.67
C LYS A 724 -4.97 38.98 10.13
N GLY A 725 -4.00 39.74 9.67
CA GLY A 725 -4.21 40.98 8.94
C GLY A 725 -4.67 40.77 7.51
N LYS A 726 -4.66 41.85 6.72
CA LYS A 726 -5.02 41.78 5.30
C LYS A 726 -3.99 40.98 4.50
N LYS A 727 -4.46 40.10 3.59
CA LYS A 727 -3.58 39.40 2.64
C LYS A 727 -2.88 40.40 1.71
N TYR A 728 -1.58 40.15 1.48
CA TYR A 728 -0.76 40.85 0.49
C TYR A 728 0.10 39.87 -0.28
N ILE A 729 0.65 40.29 -1.41
CA ILE A 729 1.53 39.47 -2.25
C ILE A 729 2.99 39.76 -1.87
N THR A 730 3.82 38.70 -1.75
CA THR A 730 5.24 38.79 -1.43
C THR A 730 6.04 37.73 -2.22
N ASN A 731 7.30 37.97 -2.46
CA ASN A 731 8.27 36.97 -2.93
C ASN A 731 9.10 36.37 -1.77
N ASP A 732 8.83 36.80 -0.53
CA ASP A 732 9.54 36.32 0.66
C ASP A 732 9.03 34.94 1.08
N MET A 733 9.85 33.91 0.86
CA MET A 733 9.52 32.52 1.20
C MET A 733 9.37 32.27 2.71
N ALA A 734 10.06 33.03 3.57
CA ALA A 734 9.95 32.89 5.02
C ALA A 734 8.56 33.38 5.48
N LYS A 735 8.11 34.54 4.99
CA LYS A 735 6.76 35.03 5.26
C LYS A 735 5.69 34.08 4.70
N ALA A 736 5.85 33.58 3.49
CA ALA A 736 4.94 32.61 2.91
C ALA A 736 4.86 31.31 3.72
N THR A 737 6.01 30.82 4.24
CA THR A 737 6.07 29.63 5.09
C THR A 737 5.36 29.84 6.43
N ALA A 738 5.41 31.04 6.99
CA ALA A 738 4.67 31.42 8.20
C ALA A 738 3.15 31.53 7.94
N CYS A 739 2.73 31.74 6.68
CA CYS A 739 1.36 31.96 6.26
C CYS A 739 0.73 30.75 5.54
N LYS A 740 1.12 29.53 5.90
CA LYS A 740 0.50 28.32 5.32
C LYS A 740 -0.99 28.22 5.59
N GLU A 741 -1.73 27.62 4.67
CA GLU A 741 -3.16 27.36 4.75
C GLU A 741 -3.49 25.90 4.42
N ILE A 742 -4.66 25.45 4.84
CA ILE A 742 -5.18 24.13 4.47
C ILE A 742 -5.65 24.21 3.02
N GLN A 743 -5.07 23.39 2.17
CA GLN A 743 -5.29 23.36 0.72
C GLN A 743 -6.14 22.17 0.25
N GLY A 744 -6.83 21.50 1.15
CA GLY A 744 -7.59 20.29 0.90
C GLY A 744 -6.95 19.06 1.54
N SER A 745 -7.49 17.89 1.27
CA SER A 745 -7.02 16.63 1.87
C SER A 745 -6.86 15.53 0.84
N ARG A 746 -6.24 14.43 1.25
CA ARG A 746 -6.13 13.22 0.44
C ARG A 746 -7.45 12.45 0.32
N ILE A 747 -8.38 12.63 1.25
CA ILE A 747 -9.60 11.85 1.32
C ILE A 747 -10.54 12.24 0.17
N PRO A 748 -10.97 11.27 -0.66
CA PRO A 748 -11.87 11.55 -1.78
C PRO A 748 -13.31 11.81 -1.29
N ASP A 749 -14.10 12.52 -2.09
CA ASP A 749 -15.52 12.74 -1.84
C ASP A 749 -16.37 11.52 -2.18
N LEU A 750 -16.02 10.83 -3.27
CA LEU A 750 -16.70 9.63 -3.77
C LEU A 750 -15.68 8.65 -4.36
N TYR A 751 -15.83 7.37 -4.05
CA TYR A 751 -15.06 6.30 -4.68
C TYR A 751 -15.91 5.05 -4.86
N GLY A 752 -15.52 4.18 -5.81
CA GLY A 752 -16.30 2.99 -6.07
C GLY A 752 -15.77 2.13 -7.22
N SER A 753 -16.65 1.26 -7.70
CA SER A 753 -16.36 0.38 -8.83
C SER A 753 -17.58 0.10 -9.70
N ILE A 754 -17.30 -0.25 -10.94
CA ILE A 754 -18.28 -0.68 -11.93
C ILE A 754 -17.81 -2.01 -12.46
N ASN A 755 -18.60 -3.06 -12.27
CA ASN A 755 -18.31 -4.38 -12.82
C ASN A 755 -19.41 -4.79 -13.81
N ASN A 756 -18.99 -5.11 -15.04
CA ASN A 756 -19.88 -5.66 -16.09
C ASN A 756 -19.51 -7.11 -16.32
N THR A 757 -20.49 -7.99 -16.33
CA THR A 757 -20.33 -9.40 -16.68
C THR A 757 -21.30 -9.77 -17.78
N PHE A 758 -20.77 -10.28 -18.89
CA PHE A 758 -21.52 -10.75 -20.07
C PHE A 758 -21.29 -12.25 -20.25
N LYS A 759 -22.32 -12.99 -20.61
CA LYS A 759 -22.21 -14.42 -20.98
C LYS A 759 -22.95 -14.69 -22.24
N TYR A 760 -22.37 -15.50 -23.15
CA TYR A 760 -22.99 -15.94 -24.39
C TYR A 760 -22.36 -17.25 -24.91
N LYS A 761 -23.15 -18.32 -25.06
CA LYS A 761 -22.72 -19.59 -25.68
C LYS A 761 -21.36 -20.13 -25.26
N GLY A 762 -21.10 -20.17 -23.93
CA GLY A 762 -19.83 -20.65 -23.37
C GLY A 762 -18.76 -19.58 -23.23
N PHE A 763 -18.91 -18.41 -23.84
CA PHE A 763 -18.10 -17.24 -23.58
C PHE A 763 -18.61 -16.48 -22.36
N ASP A 764 -17.69 -15.93 -21.56
CA ASP A 764 -17.97 -14.94 -20.54
C ASP A 764 -16.89 -13.83 -20.59
N LEU A 765 -17.33 -12.61 -20.40
CA LEU A 765 -16.49 -11.43 -20.35
C LEU A 765 -16.81 -10.64 -19.07
N SER A 766 -15.80 -10.34 -18.29
CA SER A 766 -15.89 -9.44 -17.12
C SER A 766 -15.02 -8.23 -17.33
N ILE A 767 -15.54 -7.03 -17.00
CA ILE A 767 -14.82 -5.77 -17.06
C ILE A 767 -15.01 -5.06 -15.73
N LEU A 768 -13.93 -4.96 -14.94
CA LEU A 768 -13.90 -4.25 -13.68
C LEU A 768 -13.24 -2.89 -13.84
N CYS A 769 -14.00 -1.84 -13.54
CA CYS A 769 -13.47 -0.48 -13.44
C CYS A 769 -13.53 0.01 -11.99
N THR A 770 -12.59 0.86 -11.60
CA THR A 770 -12.59 1.57 -10.32
C THR A 770 -12.48 3.06 -10.55
N TYR A 771 -13.06 3.86 -9.65
CA TYR A 771 -13.01 5.31 -9.74
C TYR A 771 -12.89 5.95 -8.36
N SER A 772 -12.30 7.13 -8.34
CA SER A 772 -12.27 8.04 -7.19
C SER A 772 -12.43 9.47 -7.69
N ILE A 773 -13.20 10.27 -6.99
CA ILE A 773 -13.48 11.67 -7.31
C ILE A 773 -13.13 12.51 -6.10
N GLY A 774 -12.37 13.60 -6.32
CA GLY A 774 -11.89 14.48 -5.27
C GLY A 774 -10.64 13.95 -4.55
N GLY A 775 -10.21 14.71 -3.56
CA GLY A 775 -8.94 14.51 -2.88
C GLY A 775 -7.77 15.13 -3.65
N LYS A 776 -6.65 15.31 -2.95
CA LYS A 776 -5.40 15.85 -3.51
C LYS A 776 -4.23 14.93 -3.21
N VAL A 777 -3.17 15.03 -4.02
CA VAL A 777 -1.89 14.36 -3.82
C VAL A 777 -0.74 15.33 -4.03
N LEU A 778 0.35 15.12 -3.30
CA LEU A 778 1.61 15.83 -3.46
C LEU A 778 2.60 14.90 -4.15
N ASP A 779 2.95 15.19 -5.41
CA ASP A 779 3.92 14.41 -6.17
C ASP A 779 5.33 14.99 -6.02
N GLY A 780 6.17 14.32 -5.22
CA GLY A 780 7.53 14.74 -4.95
C GLY A 780 8.46 14.64 -6.15
N ILE A 781 8.27 13.66 -7.04
CA ILE A 781 9.07 13.54 -8.28
C ILE A 781 8.73 14.68 -9.23
N TYR A 782 7.45 14.90 -9.49
CA TYR A 782 6.99 16.01 -10.32
C TYR A 782 7.48 17.36 -9.78
N ASN A 783 7.37 17.57 -8.47
CA ASN A 783 7.85 18.80 -7.83
C ASN A 783 9.37 18.97 -8.00
N THR A 784 10.15 17.90 -7.89
CA THR A 784 11.60 17.93 -8.11
C THR A 784 11.96 18.20 -9.58
N LEU A 785 11.27 17.59 -10.52
CA LEU A 785 11.46 17.83 -11.95
C LEU A 785 11.14 19.27 -12.36
N LEU A 786 10.20 19.92 -11.69
CA LEU A 786 9.76 21.29 -12.02
C LEU A 786 10.53 22.35 -11.24
N TYR A 787 10.79 22.13 -9.96
CA TYR A 787 11.37 23.14 -9.06
C TYR A 787 12.74 22.77 -8.49
N GLY A 788 13.29 21.60 -8.85
CA GLY A 788 14.60 21.17 -8.38
C GLY A 788 15.72 22.09 -8.87
N ASN A 789 16.65 22.42 -7.97
CA ASN A 789 17.74 23.37 -8.22
C ASN A 789 19.09 22.70 -8.56
N TYR A 790 19.14 21.37 -8.61
CA TYR A 790 20.36 20.61 -8.90
C TYR A 790 20.58 20.43 -10.39
N VAL A 791 21.80 20.66 -10.85
CA VAL A 791 22.21 20.49 -12.25
C VAL A 791 22.26 19.03 -12.68
N GLY A 792 22.38 18.10 -11.76
CA GLY A 792 22.42 16.66 -12.06
C GLY A 792 21.05 16.00 -12.23
N GLN A 793 19.97 16.76 -12.12
CA GLN A 793 18.60 16.21 -12.15
C GLN A 793 17.89 16.57 -13.44
N ALA A 794 17.13 15.58 -13.99
CA ALA A 794 16.24 15.78 -15.12
C ALA A 794 15.26 16.94 -14.89
N LYS A 795 14.81 17.54 -15.96
CA LYS A 795 13.89 18.68 -15.95
C LYS A 795 12.60 18.35 -16.69
N SER A 796 11.47 18.82 -16.15
CA SER A 796 10.17 18.65 -16.78
C SER A 796 10.06 19.46 -18.05
N LYS A 797 9.43 18.91 -19.11
CA LYS A 797 9.08 19.67 -20.33
C LYS A 797 8.22 20.90 -20.06
N MET A 798 7.50 20.93 -18.94
CA MET A 798 6.71 22.11 -18.56
C MET A 798 7.57 23.37 -18.37
N LEU A 799 8.87 23.23 -18.09
CA LEU A 799 9.80 24.36 -17.97
C LEU A 799 10.06 25.11 -19.30
N GLU A 800 9.64 24.57 -20.43
CA GLU A 800 9.60 25.31 -21.68
C GLU A 800 8.76 26.59 -21.58
N ARG A 801 7.73 26.57 -20.71
CA ARG A 801 6.84 27.69 -20.40
C ARG A 801 7.33 28.56 -19.24
N ALA A 802 8.44 28.20 -18.57
CA ALA A 802 8.97 28.99 -17.48
C ALA A 802 9.33 30.41 -17.92
N TRP A 803 9.26 31.37 -16.99
CA TRP A 803 9.66 32.74 -17.24
C TRP A 803 11.12 32.80 -17.73
N LYS A 804 11.38 33.58 -18.79
CA LYS A 804 12.68 33.75 -19.45
C LYS A 804 13.12 35.19 -19.50
N ASN A 805 12.20 36.12 -19.76
CA ASN A 805 12.52 37.54 -19.98
C ASN A 805 11.53 38.44 -19.23
N PRO A 806 11.96 39.65 -18.81
CA PRO A 806 11.05 40.65 -18.25
C PRO A 806 9.86 40.93 -19.19
N GLY A 807 8.65 40.81 -18.63
CA GLY A 807 7.40 40.94 -19.36
C GLY A 807 6.70 39.60 -19.66
N ASP A 808 7.36 38.45 -19.47
CA ASP A 808 6.73 37.13 -19.68
C ASP A 808 5.61 36.90 -18.65
N ILE A 809 4.46 36.49 -19.14
CA ILE A 809 3.32 36.10 -18.31
C ILE A 809 3.23 34.58 -18.32
N THR A 810 3.53 33.95 -17.18
CA THR A 810 3.55 32.50 -17.02
C THR A 810 3.17 32.07 -15.62
N ASP A 811 2.82 30.79 -15.47
CA ASP A 811 2.51 30.14 -14.19
C ASP A 811 3.73 29.42 -13.55
N ILE A 812 4.87 29.35 -14.27
CA ILE A 812 6.07 28.69 -13.83
C ILE A 812 7.19 29.74 -13.64
N PRO A 813 7.76 29.84 -12.42
CA PRO A 813 8.79 30.85 -12.13
C PRO A 813 10.06 30.59 -12.91
N ARG A 814 10.94 31.62 -12.94
CA ARG A 814 12.25 31.47 -13.55
C ARG A 814 13.05 30.34 -12.91
N ILE A 815 13.75 29.60 -13.73
CA ILE A 815 14.75 28.64 -13.26
C ILE A 815 16.06 29.37 -12.96
N GLU A 816 16.67 29.04 -11.82
CA GLU A 816 17.90 29.67 -11.37
C GLU A 816 18.73 28.66 -10.58
N ILE A 817 20.01 28.49 -10.93
CA ILE A 817 20.89 27.57 -10.24
C ILE A 817 21.05 27.99 -8.77
N GLY A 818 20.96 27.03 -7.84
CA GLY A 818 21.07 27.28 -6.42
C GLY A 818 19.80 27.83 -5.76
N LYS A 819 18.73 28.16 -6.53
CA LYS A 819 17.45 28.64 -5.99
C LYS A 819 16.40 27.53 -5.99
N SER A 820 15.77 27.30 -4.86
CA SER A 820 14.61 26.43 -4.72
C SER A 820 13.37 27.21 -4.31
N TYR A 821 12.20 26.72 -4.68
CA TYR A 821 10.93 27.28 -4.26
C TYR A 821 10.26 26.37 -3.23
N ILE A 822 9.50 26.98 -2.31
CA ILE A 822 8.73 26.21 -1.33
C ILE A 822 7.53 25.55 -1.98
N VAL A 823 7.08 24.43 -1.40
CA VAL A 823 5.87 23.74 -1.82
C VAL A 823 4.65 24.62 -1.60
N THR A 824 3.85 24.81 -2.65
CA THR A 824 2.61 25.58 -2.64
C THR A 824 1.44 24.69 -3.04
N ASP A 825 0.24 25.27 -3.08
CA ASP A 825 -0.97 24.67 -3.63
C ASP A 825 -0.82 24.26 -5.11
N ASN A 826 0.06 24.91 -5.89
CA ASN A 826 0.39 24.50 -7.26
C ASN A 826 1.09 23.13 -7.36
N SER A 827 1.70 22.66 -6.26
CA SER A 827 2.32 21.33 -6.19
C SER A 827 1.31 20.24 -5.86
N LEU A 828 0.07 20.61 -5.52
CA LEU A 828 -1.01 19.69 -5.17
C LEU A 828 -1.84 19.36 -6.41
N ILE A 829 -1.94 18.09 -6.71
CA ILE A 829 -2.60 17.58 -7.91
C ILE A 829 -3.93 16.96 -7.50
N ASP A 830 -4.97 17.10 -8.32
CA ASP A 830 -6.24 16.41 -8.14
C ASP A 830 -6.02 14.89 -8.20
N ALA A 831 -6.47 14.18 -7.15
CA ALA A 831 -6.31 12.73 -7.00
C ALA A 831 -7.42 11.92 -7.68
N SER A 832 -8.33 12.58 -8.40
CA SER A 832 -9.40 11.90 -9.13
C SER A 832 -8.84 10.98 -10.20
N TYR A 833 -9.43 9.81 -10.33
CA TYR A 833 -9.06 8.85 -11.35
C TYR A 833 -10.23 7.97 -11.80
N PHE A 834 -10.09 7.42 -13.00
CA PHE A 834 -10.85 6.29 -13.51
C PHE A 834 -9.89 5.24 -14.03
N ALA A 835 -10.05 3.98 -13.60
CA ALA A 835 -9.17 2.89 -14.00
C ALA A 835 -9.95 1.68 -14.50
N ILE A 836 -9.54 1.12 -15.62
CA ILE A 836 -9.94 -0.22 -16.03
C ILE A 836 -8.96 -1.19 -15.38
N LYS A 837 -9.41 -1.82 -14.29
CA LYS A 837 -8.56 -2.67 -13.45
C LYS A 837 -8.36 -4.06 -14.00
N ASN A 838 -9.43 -4.65 -14.55
CA ASN A 838 -9.35 -6.01 -15.06
C ASN A 838 -10.33 -6.18 -16.23
N ILE A 839 -9.87 -6.86 -17.26
CA ILE A 839 -10.69 -7.41 -18.34
C ILE A 839 -10.39 -8.90 -18.38
N ALA A 840 -11.40 -9.75 -18.21
CA ALA A 840 -11.27 -11.20 -18.23
C ALA A 840 -12.25 -11.81 -19.24
N LEU A 841 -11.73 -12.47 -20.25
CA LEU A 841 -12.46 -13.24 -21.23
C LEU A 841 -12.26 -14.73 -20.98
N GLY A 842 -13.35 -15.46 -20.84
CA GLY A 842 -13.33 -16.91 -20.66
C GLY A 842 -14.10 -17.62 -21.78
N TYR A 843 -13.66 -18.81 -22.13
CA TYR A 843 -14.40 -19.72 -23.01
C TYR A 843 -14.39 -21.12 -22.44
N SER A 844 -15.58 -21.61 -22.08
CA SER A 844 -15.79 -22.99 -21.65
C SER A 844 -16.01 -23.87 -22.85
N LEU A 845 -15.14 -24.84 -23.06
CA LEU A 845 -15.25 -25.80 -24.18
C LEU A 845 -16.51 -26.67 -24.03
N PRO A 846 -17.17 -27.03 -25.13
CA PRO A 846 -18.37 -27.87 -25.08
C PRO A 846 -18.09 -29.20 -24.35
N SER A 847 -18.93 -29.52 -23.36
CA SER A 847 -18.78 -30.76 -22.54
C SER A 847 -18.76 -32.04 -23.39
N LYS A 848 -19.46 -32.05 -24.56
CA LYS A 848 -19.44 -33.19 -25.46
C LYS A 848 -18.06 -33.47 -26.02
N TRP A 849 -17.29 -32.43 -26.37
CA TRP A 849 -15.90 -32.57 -26.84
C TRP A 849 -14.98 -33.05 -25.73
N MET A 850 -15.15 -32.47 -24.54
CA MET A 850 -14.29 -32.81 -23.41
C MET A 850 -14.48 -34.27 -22.99
N LYS A 851 -15.71 -34.74 -22.88
CA LYS A 851 -15.98 -36.13 -22.53
C LYS A 851 -15.46 -37.14 -23.57
N SER A 852 -15.39 -36.75 -24.85
CA SER A 852 -14.85 -37.64 -25.91
C SER A 852 -13.34 -37.89 -25.80
N ILE A 853 -12.61 -36.99 -25.08
CA ILE A 853 -11.18 -37.09 -24.83
C ILE A 853 -10.84 -37.40 -23.36
N GLY A 854 -11.86 -37.76 -22.55
CA GLY A 854 -11.71 -38.21 -21.16
C GLY A 854 -11.64 -37.11 -20.12
N PHE A 855 -12.00 -35.86 -20.44
CA PHE A 855 -12.05 -34.74 -19.53
C PHE A 855 -13.48 -34.39 -19.11
N ASP A 856 -13.69 -33.95 -17.88
CA ASP A 856 -14.99 -33.45 -17.43
C ASP A 856 -15.26 -32.05 -18.02
N SER A 857 -14.29 -31.18 -17.98
CA SER A 857 -14.39 -29.81 -18.53
C SER A 857 -12.99 -29.23 -18.85
N ALA A 858 -12.99 -28.29 -19.80
CA ALA A 858 -11.83 -27.44 -20.01
C ALA A 858 -12.29 -26.00 -20.30
N ARG A 859 -11.51 -25.02 -19.81
CA ARG A 859 -11.76 -23.59 -19.95
C ARG A 859 -10.48 -22.88 -20.35
N LEU A 860 -10.59 -22.00 -21.35
CA LEU A 860 -9.53 -21.08 -21.76
C LEU A 860 -9.85 -19.70 -21.20
N THR A 861 -8.83 -18.97 -20.76
CA THR A 861 -8.96 -17.61 -20.23
C THR A 861 -7.92 -16.69 -20.84
N ALA A 862 -8.33 -15.45 -21.11
CA ALA A 862 -7.42 -14.35 -21.42
C ALA A 862 -7.75 -13.21 -20.46
N THR A 863 -6.76 -12.71 -19.74
CA THR A 863 -6.96 -11.63 -18.77
C THR A 863 -5.98 -10.51 -19.00
N ALA A 864 -6.42 -9.29 -18.71
CA ALA A 864 -5.55 -8.10 -18.67
C ALA A 864 -5.82 -7.37 -17.36
N ASP A 865 -4.79 -7.22 -16.54
CA ASP A 865 -4.83 -6.51 -15.27
C ASP A 865 -4.18 -5.13 -15.39
N ASN A 866 -4.71 -4.12 -14.66
CA ASN A 866 -4.29 -2.73 -14.69
C ASN A 866 -4.21 -2.18 -16.12
N VAL A 867 -5.29 -2.33 -16.89
CA VAL A 867 -5.34 -2.09 -18.34
C VAL A 867 -5.02 -0.63 -18.67
N VAL A 868 -5.69 0.31 -18.01
CA VAL A 868 -5.46 1.75 -18.20
C VAL A 868 -5.90 2.54 -16.98
N LEU A 869 -5.17 3.61 -16.68
CA LEU A 869 -5.45 4.59 -15.65
C LEU A 869 -5.58 5.97 -16.29
N PHE A 870 -6.72 6.62 -16.11
CA PHE A 870 -6.97 8.01 -16.44
C PHE A 870 -6.89 8.82 -15.16
N ASN A 871 -5.99 9.79 -15.10
CA ASN A 871 -5.76 10.71 -13.99
C ASN A 871 -5.23 12.05 -14.49
N HIS A 872 -4.99 13.00 -13.58
CA HIS A 872 -4.59 14.36 -13.91
C HIS A 872 -3.10 14.54 -14.17
N LEU A 873 -2.24 13.60 -13.78
CA LEU A 873 -0.80 13.69 -13.98
C LEU A 873 -0.23 12.38 -14.51
N LYS A 874 0.56 12.46 -15.59
CA LYS A 874 1.36 11.35 -16.09
C LYS A 874 2.55 11.10 -15.14
N GLY A 875 2.91 9.83 -15.00
CA GLY A 875 4.05 9.39 -14.19
C GLY A 875 3.72 8.97 -12.76
N MET A 876 2.54 9.32 -12.25
CA MET A 876 2.07 9.03 -10.91
C MET A 876 0.80 8.17 -10.92
N ASP A 877 0.69 7.25 -9.96
CA ASP A 877 -0.57 6.56 -9.63
C ASP A 877 -1.15 7.14 -8.34
N PRO A 878 -2.30 7.86 -8.39
CA PRO A 878 -2.92 8.42 -7.20
C PRO A 878 -3.46 7.35 -6.24
N GLN A 879 -3.49 6.06 -6.64
CA GLN A 879 -3.91 4.93 -5.82
C GLN A 879 -2.77 4.32 -4.99
N TYR A 880 -1.53 4.82 -5.12
CA TYR A 880 -0.35 4.18 -4.53
C TYR A 880 -0.45 4.05 -3.01
N ASN A 881 -0.83 5.12 -2.30
CA ASN A 881 -1.02 5.11 -0.86
C ASN A 881 -2.23 5.93 -0.41
N PHE A 882 -2.53 5.83 0.88
CA PHE A 882 -3.65 6.56 1.50
C PHE A 882 -3.26 7.94 2.06
N THR A 883 -1.99 8.27 2.18
CA THR A 883 -1.52 9.53 2.76
C THR A 883 -1.44 10.66 1.75
N GLY A 884 -1.32 10.33 0.47
CA GLY A 884 -1.31 11.28 -0.65
C GLY A 884 0.05 11.89 -0.94
N GLY A 885 1.13 11.36 -0.38
CA GLY A 885 2.50 11.68 -0.78
C GLY A 885 3.03 10.70 -1.80
N THR A 886 4.05 11.10 -2.54
CA THR A 886 4.83 10.19 -3.38
C THR A 886 5.82 9.46 -2.50
N ASP A 887 5.72 8.13 -2.46
CA ASP A 887 6.64 7.30 -1.67
C ASP A 887 7.78 6.72 -2.53
N PHE A 888 7.93 7.21 -3.78
CA PHE A 888 8.93 6.72 -4.73
C PHE A 888 8.92 5.20 -4.87
N GLY A 889 7.71 4.64 -4.89
CA GLY A 889 7.51 3.20 -4.91
C GLY A 889 7.60 2.61 -6.31
N TYR A 890 7.67 1.31 -6.35
CA TYR A 890 7.62 0.52 -7.58
C TYR A 890 6.28 0.76 -8.29
N VAL A 891 6.33 1.12 -9.57
CA VAL A 891 5.13 1.49 -10.33
C VAL A 891 4.19 0.30 -10.53
N PRO A 892 2.87 0.54 -10.67
CA PRO A 892 1.91 -0.50 -10.99
C PRO A 892 2.24 -1.23 -12.28
N VAL A 893 1.99 -2.53 -12.29
CA VAL A 893 2.29 -3.42 -13.41
C VAL A 893 1.00 -3.77 -14.15
N ARG A 894 1.03 -3.67 -15.48
CA ARG A 894 0.02 -4.24 -16.37
C ARG A 894 0.45 -5.64 -16.74
N THR A 895 -0.43 -6.63 -16.55
CA THR A 895 -0.14 -8.02 -16.92
C THR A 895 -1.22 -8.53 -17.87
N ILE A 896 -0.81 -9.05 -19.02
CA ILE A 896 -1.70 -9.75 -19.97
C ILE A 896 -1.40 -11.23 -19.86
N SER A 897 -2.39 -12.04 -19.52
CA SER A 897 -2.23 -13.47 -19.24
C SER A 897 -3.17 -14.34 -20.05
N PHE A 898 -2.70 -15.53 -20.37
CA PHE A 898 -3.49 -16.60 -20.96
C PHE A 898 -3.48 -17.82 -20.04
N GLY A 899 -4.63 -18.43 -19.83
CA GLY A 899 -4.76 -19.56 -18.92
C GLY A 899 -5.57 -20.70 -19.52
N ILE A 900 -5.27 -21.88 -19.03
CA ILE A 900 -6.03 -23.10 -19.28
C ILE A 900 -6.37 -23.77 -17.94
N ASP A 901 -7.62 -24.22 -17.81
CA ASP A 901 -8.14 -24.92 -16.63
C ASP A 901 -8.81 -26.19 -17.12
N ILE A 902 -8.34 -27.35 -16.67
CA ILE A 902 -8.82 -28.68 -17.11
C ILE A 902 -9.23 -29.46 -15.87
N THR A 903 -10.43 -30.08 -15.93
CA THR A 903 -10.92 -30.98 -14.87
C THR A 903 -11.16 -32.37 -15.43
N PHE A 904 -10.72 -33.39 -14.67
CA PHE A 904 -10.88 -34.82 -14.96
C PHE A 904 -11.87 -35.47 -14.00
#